data_022552d416cf40252946b074eb22e393
#
_entry.id   022552d416cf40252946b074eb22e393
#
_cell.length_a   1.000
_cell.length_b   1.000
_cell.length_c   1.000
_cell.angle_alpha   90.00
_cell.angle_beta   90.00
_cell.angle_gamma   90.00
#
_symmetry.space_group_name_H-M   'P 1'
#
loop_
_entity.id
_entity.type
_entity.pdbx_description
1 polymer ?
#
loop_
_entity_poly.entity_id
_entity_poly.type
_entity_poly.pdbx_seq_one_letter_code
_entity_poly.pdbx_strand_id
1 'polypeptide(L)'
;MAFGQTVTVKGRVVDKNTSLPIAGVTIYPSMVQQPFQTLANGGFLFEISKGEQSFVFNKEGYSPAEIKITVFDSMDLGDVVLTPLQQSVVVSDLPVIELSETELTEGAQSQDISGLLQSSNDVFVSTAGYVFGPARFRMRGYDSENTKVSINGANMNDVESGRAYWSAWGGLNDATREKEVTSDMSAVDYTVGSIGGETNINTYASQYSRGIKASYSVANRSYNNRIQVTGATGLMDNGWAFAVSGSRRWAQEGYVDGTFYDAWAYFATAEKRLNSKHTLNITAFGAPNRRGKSGATTQEMYDLAGTSYYNPYWGFQNGEKRNSRVANYHRPVIILNHKYKINEKLDLNTNVLYTFGKGGSGTALDWNGPADPRPDYYRNLPSYFLGDVLYDQILDAYTNDETTRQLNFDKMYRANHINGESVYIIEDRRTDISQIQASTVASYIVNESLKVNVGGSYQMYKSDNYKIVEDLLGGDFYLDIDKFADRDYTISTGIPKEIFIQNDINNPNRHVVEGDEFGYKYDININTGNAWAQGQYSIYNTDITVGGSFNTSTIWRTGHMQNGKFADNSLGDSEKKTFNNFSTKVAVMHKISGRHYVSANAMYLTQAPSVRNSFMSPRTRNSFLPGLESQTIYSGELSYNYRSPFIKGRFSAYYTEFKDQIKLMSFYNDSEHTFGNYVMTGIDTRHMGLEAGVEVKVTPEIKVNAVAAIGDYTYRSNPKASVYQDNNAKALFQDREVNFKDRFVDGTPQQAYSIGVKYDSPKYWWIGVNGNMFRNIYLSMNPERRTEFAVIGVNPDTDSEKYNSIVDQEKLDNNFTIDLFAGKSWRVNNVSIYLSATVSNILNNQDFITGGYEQLRFDYTNHDVSKYGNKYYYMPGTQFFINLGVRL
;
A
#
# COMPACT_ATOMS: atom_id res chain seq x y z
N MET A 1 -69.73 -12.72 -10.05
CA MET A 1 -68.36 -12.71 -10.54
C MET A 1 -68.18 -11.42 -11.34
N ALA A 2 -67.53 -10.42 -10.80
CA ALA A 2 -67.23 -9.21 -11.55
C ALA A 2 -65.96 -9.52 -12.40
N PHE A 3 -66.14 -9.53 -13.72
CA PHE A 3 -65.04 -9.56 -14.65
C PHE A 3 -64.21 -8.26 -14.44
N GLY A 4 -63.09 -8.34 -13.71
CA GLY A 4 -62.17 -7.23 -13.62
C GLY A 4 -61.64 -6.92 -15.03
N GLN A 5 -61.72 -5.64 -15.43
CA GLN A 5 -61.11 -5.18 -16.69
C GLN A 5 -59.62 -5.45 -16.67
N THR A 6 -59.13 -6.30 -17.56
CA THR A 6 -57.71 -6.51 -17.76
C THR A 6 -57.12 -5.41 -18.64
N VAL A 7 -55.91 -5.04 -18.40
CA VAL A 7 -55.09 -4.07 -19.16
C VAL A 7 -53.75 -4.67 -19.48
N THR A 8 -53.16 -4.20 -20.55
CA THR A 8 -51.87 -4.71 -21.02
C THR A 8 -50.72 -3.93 -20.39
N VAL A 9 -49.76 -4.63 -19.77
CA VAL A 9 -48.48 -4.07 -19.30
C VAL A 9 -47.37 -4.61 -20.19
N LYS A 10 -46.54 -3.73 -20.73
CA LYS A 10 -45.36 -4.04 -21.55
C LYS A 10 -44.13 -3.30 -21.06
N GLY A 11 -43.00 -3.74 -21.51
CA GLY A 11 -41.70 -3.11 -21.23
C GLY A 11 -40.53 -3.98 -21.72
N ARG A 12 -39.36 -3.62 -21.36
CA ARG A 12 -38.16 -4.35 -21.70
C ARG A 12 -37.21 -4.42 -20.49
N VAL A 13 -36.61 -5.57 -20.24
CA VAL A 13 -35.62 -5.74 -19.16
C VAL A 13 -34.24 -5.62 -19.75
N VAL A 14 -33.40 -4.76 -19.14
CA VAL A 14 -32.03 -4.47 -19.57
C VAL A 14 -31.05 -4.63 -18.42
N ASP A 15 -29.82 -4.97 -18.75
CA ASP A 15 -28.69 -5.05 -17.84
C ASP A 15 -28.18 -3.65 -17.49
N LYS A 16 -28.00 -3.36 -16.19
CA LYS A 16 -27.57 -2.06 -15.70
C LYS A 16 -26.22 -1.62 -16.26
N ASN A 17 -25.28 -2.55 -16.46
CA ASN A 17 -23.92 -2.22 -16.84
C ASN A 17 -23.72 -2.13 -18.34
N THR A 18 -24.48 -2.95 -19.11
CA THR A 18 -24.31 -3.05 -20.54
C THR A 18 -25.44 -2.42 -21.34
N SER A 19 -26.57 -2.12 -20.69
CA SER A 19 -27.84 -1.69 -21.33
C SER A 19 -28.37 -2.66 -22.40
N LEU A 20 -27.85 -3.90 -22.40
CA LEU A 20 -28.30 -4.95 -23.31
C LEU A 20 -29.58 -5.59 -22.76
N PRO A 21 -30.50 -6.02 -23.66
CA PRO A 21 -31.71 -6.71 -23.23
C PRO A 21 -31.41 -8.06 -22.60
N ILE A 22 -32.15 -8.40 -21.53
CA ILE A 22 -32.00 -9.66 -20.81
C ILE A 22 -33.16 -10.59 -21.16
N ALA A 23 -32.87 -11.70 -21.81
CA ALA A 23 -33.84 -12.74 -22.13
C ALA A 23 -34.13 -13.67 -20.95
N GLY A 24 -35.35 -14.23 -20.87
CA GLY A 24 -35.73 -15.23 -19.88
C GLY A 24 -35.71 -14.72 -18.45
N VAL A 25 -35.98 -13.44 -18.21
CA VAL A 25 -36.25 -12.90 -16.88
C VAL A 25 -37.62 -13.33 -16.47
N THR A 26 -37.75 -13.93 -15.29
CA THR A 26 -39.04 -14.35 -14.75
C THR A 26 -39.69 -13.17 -13.99
N ILE A 27 -40.90 -12.82 -14.37
CA ILE A 27 -41.65 -11.70 -13.80
C ILE A 27 -42.82 -12.27 -12.98
N TYR A 28 -42.88 -11.96 -11.70
CA TYR A 28 -43.91 -12.38 -10.77
C TYR A 28 -44.83 -11.19 -10.45
N PRO A 29 -46.03 -11.09 -11.04
CA PRO A 29 -47.02 -10.14 -10.60
C PRO A 29 -47.67 -10.58 -9.29
N SER A 30 -48.01 -9.64 -8.42
CA SER A 30 -48.53 -9.93 -7.07
C SER A 30 -49.90 -10.63 -7.04
N MET A 31 -50.71 -10.53 -8.10
CA MET A 31 -52.07 -11.07 -8.16
C MET A 31 -52.27 -12.20 -9.19
N VAL A 32 -51.21 -12.66 -9.85
CA VAL A 32 -51.30 -13.75 -10.86
C VAL A 32 -50.46 -14.93 -10.42
N GLN A 33 -51.02 -16.12 -10.44
CA GLN A 33 -50.34 -17.35 -9.99
C GLN A 33 -49.28 -17.88 -10.97
N GLN A 34 -49.25 -17.43 -12.21
CA GLN A 34 -48.24 -17.88 -13.20
C GLN A 34 -47.27 -16.75 -13.52
N PRO A 35 -45.93 -17.04 -13.46
CA PRO A 35 -44.93 -16.08 -13.85
C PRO A 35 -44.83 -15.90 -15.37
N PHE A 36 -44.47 -14.74 -15.83
CA PHE A 36 -44.14 -14.44 -17.22
C PHE A 36 -42.62 -14.44 -17.42
N GLN A 37 -42.17 -14.65 -18.69
CA GLN A 37 -40.76 -14.57 -19.04
C GLN A 37 -40.53 -13.57 -20.16
N THR A 38 -39.38 -12.86 -20.09
CA THR A 38 -38.97 -11.96 -21.16
C THR A 38 -38.51 -12.74 -22.41
N LEU A 39 -38.83 -12.17 -23.56
CA LEU A 39 -38.43 -12.70 -24.87
C LEU A 39 -36.89 -12.53 -25.11
N ALA A 40 -36.42 -13.04 -26.24
CA ALA A 40 -34.99 -12.96 -26.61
C ALA A 40 -34.47 -11.49 -26.72
N ASN A 41 -35.34 -10.54 -27.00
CA ASN A 41 -35.04 -9.11 -27.05
C ASN A 41 -35.25 -8.39 -25.70
N GLY A 42 -35.41 -9.13 -24.59
CA GLY A 42 -35.69 -8.59 -23.25
C GLY A 42 -37.11 -8.06 -23.07
N GLY A 43 -37.91 -8.03 -24.11
CA GLY A 43 -39.29 -7.50 -24.08
C GLY A 43 -40.26 -8.42 -23.32
N PHE A 44 -41.23 -7.82 -22.66
CA PHE A 44 -42.34 -8.53 -22.06
C PHE A 44 -43.68 -7.81 -22.37
N LEU A 45 -44.73 -8.60 -22.43
CA LEU A 45 -46.08 -8.14 -22.61
C LEU A 45 -47.05 -9.13 -21.96
N PHE A 46 -47.86 -8.69 -21.02
CA PHE A 46 -48.88 -9.51 -20.38
C PHE A 46 -50.10 -8.70 -19.96
N GLU A 47 -51.20 -9.38 -19.74
CA GLU A 47 -52.49 -8.79 -19.28
C GLU A 47 -52.62 -8.95 -17.77
N ILE A 48 -53.07 -7.92 -17.07
CA ILE A 48 -53.28 -7.92 -15.63
C ILE A 48 -54.49 -7.10 -15.24
N SER A 49 -55.12 -7.40 -14.09
CA SER A 49 -56.25 -6.63 -13.56
C SER A 49 -55.81 -5.24 -13.11
N LYS A 50 -56.69 -4.26 -13.29
CA LYS A 50 -56.48 -2.88 -12.78
C LYS A 50 -56.38 -2.88 -11.26
N GLY A 51 -55.54 -1.98 -10.72
CA GLY A 51 -55.30 -1.80 -9.29
C GLY A 51 -53.82 -1.70 -8.92
N GLU A 52 -53.51 -1.71 -7.63
CA GLU A 52 -52.15 -1.76 -7.14
C GLU A 52 -51.49 -3.11 -7.45
N GLN A 53 -50.36 -3.08 -8.09
CA GLN A 53 -49.59 -4.23 -8.52
C GLN A 53 -48.13 -4.10 -8.09
N SER A 54 -47.53 -5.25 -7.71
CA SER A 54 -46.11 -5.35 -7.55
C SER A 54 -45.59 -6.38 -8.55
N PHE A 55 -44.57 -6.03 -9.28
CA PHE A 55 -43.87 -6.88 -10.23
C PHE A 55 -42.45 -7.16 -9.72
N VAL A 56 -42.16 -8.43 -9.45
CA VAL A 56 -40.80 -8.85 -9.09
C VAL A 56 -40.15 -9.48 -10.32
N PHE A 57 -39.08 -8.85 -10.80
CA PHE A 57 -38.26 -9.32 -11.91
C PHE A 57 -37.09 -10.12 -11.34
N ASN A 58 -37.01 -11.40 -11.67
CA ASN A 58 -35.99 -12.31 -11.17
C ASN A 58 -35.27 -13.03 -12.30
N LYS A 59 -33.95 -13.02 -12.27
CA LYS A 59 -33.09 -13.75 -13.21
C LYS A 59 -31.86 -14.23 -12.46
N GLU A 60 -31.49 -15.48 -12.68
CA GLU A 60 -30.23 -16.03 -12.16
C GLU A 60 -29.05 -15.17 -12.63
N GLY A 61 -28.21 -14.71 -11.68
CA GLY A 61 -27.10 -13.78 -11.95
C GLY A 61 -27.46 -12.30 -11.82
N TYR A 62 -28.67 -11.96 -11.41
CA TYR A 62 -29.13 -10.58 -11.20
C TYR A 62 -29.81 -10.41 -9.85
N SER A 63 -29.68 -9.21 -9.26
CA SER A 63 -30.48 -8.82 -8.09
C SER A 63 -31.92 -8.70 -8.51
N PRO A 64 -32.90 -9.31 -7.77
CA PRO A 64 -34.30 -9.10 -8.06
C PRO A 64 -34.68 -7.63 -7.99
N ALA A 65 -35.42 -7.14 -8.97
CA ALA A 65 -35.99 -5.80 -8.96
C ALA A 65 -37.49 -5.87 -8.68
N GLU A 66 -37.99 -5.02 -7.80
CA GLU A 66 -39.44 -4.91 -7.50
C GLU A 66 -39.92 -3.53 -7.96
N ILE A 67 -41.01 -3.53 -8.75
CA ILE A 67 -41.72 -2.31 -9.18
C ILE A 67 -43.12 -2.35 -8.61
N LYS A 68 -43.47 -1.38 -7.78
CA LYS A 68 -44.84 -1.18 -7.25
C LYS A 68 -45.52 -0.04 -7.97
N ILE A 69 -46.62 -0.29 -8.57
CA ILE A 69 -47.34 0.69 -9.38
C ILE A 69 -48.86 0.42 -9.37
N THR A 70 -49.63 1.49 -9.47
CA THR A 70 -51.10 1.37 -9.66
C THR A 70 -51.42 1.39 -11.15
N VAL A 71 -51.93 0.30 -11.67
CA VAL A 71 -52.26 0.12 -13.09
C VAL A 71 -53.74 0.52 -13.32
N PHE A 72 -53.98 1.64 -14.02
CA PHE A 72 -55.32 2.09 -14.36
C PHE A 72 -55.69 1.77 -15.82
N ASP A 73 -54.74 1.84 -16.74
CA ASP A 73 -54.88 1.55 -18.17
C ASP A 73 -53.66 0.81 -18.70
N SER A 74 -53.73 0.37 -19.97
CA SER A 74 -52.55 -0.24 -20.63
C SER A 74 -51.34 0.69 -20.59
N MET A 75 -50.20 0.17 -20.14
CA MET A 75 -49.05 0.98 -19.89
C MET A 75 -47.76 0.31 -20.36
N ASP A 76 -46.77 1.15 -20.63
CA ASP A 76 -45.43 0.76 -20.93
C ASP A 76 -44.50 1.12 -19.73
N LEU A 77 -43.87 0.12 -19.12
CA LEU A 77 -42.91 0.32 -18.01
C LEU A 77 -41.55 0.80 -18.50
N GLY A 78 -41.35 0.88 -19.82
CA GLY A 78 -40.06 1.22 -20.39
C GLY A 78 -38.99 0.17 -20.11
N ASP A 79 -37.74 0.63 -19.91
CA ASP A 79 -36.63 -0.23 -19.60
C ASP A 79 -36.54 -0.49 -18.08
N VAL A 80 -36.83 -1.73 -17.69
CA VAL A 80 -36.64 -2.23 -16.34
C VAL A 80 -35.18 -2.68 -16.18
N VAL A 81 -34.43 -1.99 -15.33
CA VAL A 81 -33.01 -2.22 -15.15
C VAL A 81 -32.77 -3.27 -14.08
N LEU A 82 -32.19 -4.42 -14.46
CA LEU A 82 -31.65 -5.39 -13.51
C LEU A 82 -30.18 -5.11 -13.26
N THR A 83 -29.83 -5.04 -11.99
CA THR A 83 -28.43 -5.00 -11.58
C THR A 83 -27.92 -6.43 -11.59
N PRO A 84 -26.88 -6.77 -12.42
CA PRO A 84 -26.25 -8.06 -12.28
C PRO A 84 -25.92 -8.23 -10.80
N LEU A 85 -26.32 -9.34 -10.19
CA LEU A 85 -25.58 -9.82 -9.05
C LEU A 85 -24.18 -9.85 -9.61
N GLN A 86 -23.25 -9.05 -9.08
CA GLN A 86 -21.86 -9.29 -9.41
C GLN A 86 -21.67 -10.78 -9.14
N GLN A 87 -21.92 -11.59 -10.16
CA GLN A 87 -21.25 -12.85 -10.21
C GLN A 87 -19.82 -12.39 -10.12
N SER A 88 -19.24 -12.59 -8.94
CA SER A 88 -17.83 -12.82 -8.91
C SER A 88 -17.63 -13.86 -10.00
N VAL A 89 -17.46 -13.38 -11.24
CA VAL A 89 -16.88 -14.19 -12.27
C VAL A 89 -15.69 -14.81 -11.54
N VAL A 90 -15.49 -16.10 -11.68
CA VAL A 90 -14.41 -16.89 -11.09
C VAL A 90 -13.00 -16.32 -11.40
N VAL A 91 -12.89 -15.19 -12.04
CA VAL A 91 -11.72 -14.30 -12.16
C VAL A 91 -11.27 -13.73 -10.81
N SER A 92 -12.12 -13.71 -9.79
CA SER A 92 -11.75 -13.23 -8.45
C SER A 92 -10.94 -14.24 -7.63
N ASP A 93 -10.80 -15.46 -8.08
CA ASP A 93 -9.90 -16.46 -7.49
C ASP A 93 -8.56 -16.56 -8.25
N LEU A 94 -8.25 -15.60 -9.14
CA LEU A 94 -6.87 -15.35 -9.51
C LEU A 94 -6.13 -15.08 -8.21
N PRO A 95 -5.02 -15.79 -7.96
CA PRO A 95 -4.23 -15.53 -6.76
C PRO A 95 -3.91 -14.04 -6.78
N VAL A 96 -4.37 -13.33 -5.77
CA VAL A 96 -3.88 -11.99 -5.49
C VAL A 96 -2.38 -12.18 -5.42
N ILE A 97 -1.63 -11.53 -6.30
CA ILE A 97 -0.19 -11.39 -6.12
C ILE A 97 -0.08 -10.56 -4.84
N GLU A 98 -0.06 -11.26 -3.71
CA GLU A 98 0.40 -10.65 -2.48
C GLU A 98 1.88 -10.40 -2.72
N LEU A 99 2.22 -9.17 -3.01
CA LEU A 99 3.60 -8.74 -3.02
C LEU A 99 4.24 -9.16 -1.72
N SER A 100 5.48 -9.54 -1.83
CA SER A 100 6.22 -9.95 -0.66
C SER A 100 6.14 -8.80 0.34
N GLU A 101 5.60 -9.06 1.52
CA GLU A 101 5.51 -8.09 2.61
C GLU A 101 6.90 -7.57 3.03
N THR A 102 7.99 -8.18 2.56
CA THR A 102 9.36 -7.71 2.68
C THR A 102 9.55 -6.35 2.01
N GLU A 103 8.89 -6.12 0.88
CA GLU A 103 8.89 -4.84 0.19
C GLU A 103 8.09 -3.77 0.93
N LEU A 104 7.12 -4.18 1.76
CA LEU A 104 6.29 -3.29 2.56
C LEU A 104 7.01 -2.68 3.76
N THR A 105 8.12 -3.25 4.22
CA THR A 105 8.73 -2.87 5.52
C THR A 105 10.05 -2.13 5.41
N GLU A 106 10.84 -2.30 4.38
CA GLU A 106 12.19 -1.74 4.34
C GLU A 106 12.38 -0.56 3.41
N GLY A 107 11.54 -0.43 2.46
CA GLY A 107 11.64 0.65 1.49
C GLY A 107 10.39 1.50 1.45
N ALA A 108 9.69 1.71 2.51
CA ALA A 108 8.58 2.67 2.67
C ALA A 108 7.97 3.32 1.39
N GLN A 109 8.52 3.06 0.20
CA GLN A 109 8.19 3.73 -1.04
C GLN A 109 7.42 2.87 -2.06
N SER A 110 7.41 1.53 -1.91
CA SER A 110 6.69 0.66 -2.84
C SER A 110 5.62 -0.17 -2.13
N GLN A 111 4.69 0.49 -1.46
CA GLN A 111 3.48 -0.21 -1.02
C GLN A 111 2.59 -0.46 -2.22
N ASP A 112 2.48 -1.72 -2.57
CA ASP A 112 1.79 -2.12 -3.76
C ASP A 112 0.27 -2.13 -3.57
N ILE A 113 -0.37 -1.31 -4.34
CA ILE A 113 -1.81 -1.19 -4.47
C ILE A 113 -2.36 -2.28 -5.41
N SER A 114 -1.51 -3.14 -5.96
CA SER A 114 -1.86 -4.08 -7.03
C SER A 114 -3.04 -4.97 -6.72
N GLY A 115 -3.11 -5.54 -5.52
CA GLY A 115 -4.23 -6.39 -5.11
C GLY A 115 -5.57 -5.66 -5.05
N LEU A 116 -5.58 -4.33 -4.90
CA LEU A 116 -6.79 -3.50 -4.94
C LEU A 116 -7.23 -3.19 -6.35
N LEU A 117 -6.27 -2.85 -7.19
CA LEU A 117 -6.54 -2.42 -8.55
C LEU A 117 -7.11 -3.54 -9.41
N GLN A 118 -6.85 -4.81 -9.05
CA GLN A 118 -7.41 -5.98 -9.74
C GLN A 118 -8.94 -6.03 -9.73
N SER A 119 -9.58 -5.45 -8.74
CA SER A 119 -11.06 -5.39 -8.65
C SER A 119 -11.66 -4.29 -9.53
N SER A 120 -10.86 -3.46 -10.15
CA SER A 120 -11.32 -2.39 -11.04
C SER A 120 -11.95 -2.96 -12.31
N ASN A 121 -13.05 -2.35 -12.74
CA ASN A 121 -13.64 -2.61 -14.05
C ASN A 121 -12.86 -1.98 -15.21
N ASP A 122 -11.83 -1.21 -14.92
CA ASP A 122 -10.93 -0.57 -15.86
C ASP A 122 -9.86 -1.56 -16.33
N VAL A 123 -9.72 -1.74 -17.64
CA VAL A 123 -8.80 -2.72 -18.25
C VAL A 123 -7.35 -2.40 -17.91
N PHE A 124 -6.96 -1.13 -17.94
CA PHE A 124 -5.60 -0.72 -17.60
C PHE A 124 -5.31 -1.00 -16.12
N VAL A 125 -6.16 -0.49 -15.24
CA VAL A 125 -5.95 -0.56 -13.79
C VAL A 125 -5.93 -2.00 -13.29
N SER A 126 -6.89 -2.83 -13.72
CA SER A 126 -6.96 -4.23 -13.32
C SER A 126 -5.77 -5.05 -13.81
N THR A 127 -5.32 -4.82 -15.05
CA THR A 127 -4.17 -5.53 -15.62
C THR A 127 -2.86 -5.04 -15.01
N ALA A 128 -2.65 -3.72 -14.92
CA ALA A 128 -1.45 -3.14 -14.33
C ALA A 128 -1.27 -3.58 -12.87
N GLY A 129 -2.36 -3.57 -12.09
CA GLY A 129 -2.36 -4.05 -10.72
C GLY A 129 -2.00 -5.54 -10.58
N TYR A 130 -2.25 -6.35 -11.60
CA TYR A 130 -1.91 -7.77 -11.59
C TYR A 130 -0.48 -8.07 -12.02
N VAL A 131 0.00 -7.43 -13.11
CA VAL A 131 1.23 -7.85 -13.78
C VAL A 131 2.43 -6.95 -13.51
N PHE A 132 2.23 -5.69 -13.09
CA PHE A 132 3.32 -4.75 -12.93
C PHE A 132 3.89 -4.66 -11.50
N GLY A 133 3.15 -5.18 -10.51
CA GLY A 133 3.55 -5.13 -9.11
C GLY A 133 4.94 -5.71 -8.81
N PRO A 134 5.29 -6.90 -9.33
CA PRO A 134 6.61 -7.48 -9.08
C PRO A 134 7.79 -6.62 -9.51
N ALA A 135 7.60 -5.69 -10.47
CA ALA A 135 8.59 -4.72 -10.91
C ALA A 135 8.53 -3.38 -10.13
N ARG A 136 7.88 -3.34 -8.96
CA ARG A 136 7.70 -2.13 -8.13
C ARG A 136 7.00 -0.98 -8.86
N PHE A 137 6.16 -1.28 -9.82
CA PHE A 137 5.41 -0.28 -10.56
C PHE A 137 4.43 0.45 -9.64
N ARG A 138 4.51 1.78 -9.64
CA ARG A 138 3.56 2.67 -8.99
C ARG A 138 2.74 3.41 -10.06
N MET A 139 1.42 3.40 -9.90
CA MET A 139 0.56 4.15 -10.82
C MET A 139 0.98 5.62 -10.85
N ARG A 140 1.28 6.12 -12.05
CA ARG A 140 1.72 7.51 -12.29
C ARG A 140 2.94 7.92 -11.46
N GLY A 141 3.68 6.94 -10.92
CA GLY A 141 4.82 7.17 -10.05
C GLY A 141 4.46 7.77 -8.68
N TYR A 142 3.17 7.83 -8.31
CA TYR A 142 2.77 8.41 -7.03
C TYR A 142 3.13 7.51 -5.86
N ASP A 143 3.46 8.12 -4.72
CA ASP A 143 3.52 7.42 -3.46
C ASP A 143 2.12 7.04 -2.97
N SER A 144 2.03 5.92 -2.24
CA SER A 144 0.76 5.35 -1.76
C SER A 144 0.00 6.26 -0.77
N GLU A 145 0.65 7.27 -0.20
CA GLU A 145 -0.01 8.31 0.60
C GLU A 145 -0.99 9.16 -0.23
N ASN A 146 -0.82 9.17 -1.56
CA ASN A 146 -1.69 9.86 -2.50
C ASN A 146 -2.93 9.04 -2.92
N THR A 147 -3.11 7.83 -2.36
CA THR A 147 -4.26 6.97 -2.57
C THR A 147 -5.03 6.81 -1.26
N LYS A 148 -6.35 6.94 -1.30
CA LYS A 148 -7.20 6.72 -0.13
C LYS A 148 -7.76 5.31 -0.10
N VAL A 149 -7.78 4.74 1.10
CA VAL A 149 -8.42 3.45 1.36
C VAL A 149 -9.36 3.59 2.53
N SER A 150 -10.58 3.13 2.34
CA SER A 150 -11.61 3.10 3.38
C SER A 150 -12.24 1.72 3.50
N ILE A 151 -12.76 1.42 4.69
CA ILE A 151 -13.61 0.25 4.94
C ILE A 151 -14.95 0.76 5.46
N ASN A 152 -16.03 0.49 4.73
CA ASN A 152 -17.37 1.02 5.01
C ASN A 152 -17.40 2.55 5.16
N GLY A 153 -16.51 3.27 4.50
CA GLY A 153 -16.36 4.73 4.61
C GLY A 153 -15.49 5.22 5.77
N ALA A 154 -14.94 4.34 6.61
CA ALA A 154 -13.94 4.70 7.63
C ALA A 154 -12.55 4.73 6.99
N ASN A 155 -11.77 5.80 7.18
CA ASN A 155 -10.44 5.95 6.61
C ASN A 155 -9.45 4.98 7.25
N MET A 156 -8.71 4.23 6.42
CA MET A 156 -7.74 3.21 6.83
C MET A 156 -6.28 3.63 6.62
N ASN A 157 -6.04 4.81 6.05
CA ASN A 157 -4.68 5.31 5.91
C ASN A 157 -4.10 5.67 7.28
N ASP A 158 -2.89 5.23 7.53
CA ASP A 158 -2.13 5.54 8.74
C ASP A 158 -1.85 7.05 8.83
N VAL A 159 -2.04 7.61 9.99
CA VAL A 159 -2.01 9.08 10.19
C VAL A 159 -0.60 9.65 10.12
N GLU A 160 0.40 8.88 10.55
CA GLU A 160 1.80 9.34 10.53
C GLU A 160 2.41 9.34 9.14
N SER A 161 2.08 8.33 8.33
CA SER A 161 2.67 8.10 7.01
C SER A 161 1.77 8.47 5.83
N GLY A 162 0.47 8.65 6.06
CA GLY A 162 -0.52 8.83 5.00
C GLY A 162 -0.84 7.57 4.19
N ARG A 163 -0.25 6.41 4.51
CA ARG A 163 -0.31 5.17 3.71
C ARG A 163 -1.24 4.14 4.33
N ALA A 164 -1.86 3.31 3.52
CA ALA A 164 -2.61 2.16 4.02
C ALA A 164 -1.67 0.97 4.28
N TYR A 165 -1.65 0.44 5.51
CA TYR A 165 -0.87 -0.74 5.87
C TYR A 165 -1.64 -2.03 5.59
N TRP A 166 -1.57 -2.53 4.36
CA TRP A 166 -2.25 -3.75 3.92
C TRP A 166 -1.88 -5.00 4.72
N SER A 167 -0.68 -5.05 5.23
CA SER A 167 -0.20 -6.13 6.07
C SER A 167 -0.98 -6.25 7.39
N ALA A 168 -1.59 -5.17 7.88
CA ALA A 168 -2.40 -5.18 9.09
C ALA A 168 -3.71 -5.99 8.97
N TRP A 169 -4.16 -6.28 7.74
CA TRP A 169 -5.29 -7.16 7.42
C TRP A 169 -5.01 -8.15 6.28
N GLY A 170 -3.74 -8.40 5.99
CA GLY A 170 -3.32 -9.39 4.99
C GLY A 170 -3.85 -10.79 5.29
N GLY A 171 -4.18 -11.55 4.25
CA GLY A 171 -4.75 -12.89 4.39
C GLY A 171 -6.27 -12.95 4.49
N LEU A 172 -6.98 -11.82 4.48
CA LEU A 172 -8.44 -11.71 4.56
C LEU A 172 -9.10 -11.48 3.18
N ASN A 173 -8.55 -12.05 2.11
CA ASN A 173 -8.97 -11.76 0.74
C ASN A 173 -10.46 -12.00 0.48
N ASP A 174 -11.05 -13.05 1.07
CA ASP A 174 -12.48 -13.32 0.93
C ASP A 174 -13.34 -12.29 1.67
N ALA A 175 -12.86 -11.80 2.82
CA ALA A 175 -13.55 -10.79 3.61
C ALA A 175 -13.46 -9.39 2.97
N THR A 176 -12.35 -9.09 2.27
CA THR A 176 -12.12 -7.78 1.63
C THR A 176 -12.39 -7.79 0.13
N ARG A 177 -13.23 -8.69 -0.35
CA ARG A 177 -13.49 -8.91 -1.78
C ARG A 177 -14.33 -7.80 -2.41
N GLU A 178 -15.36 -7.34 -1.71
CA GLU A 178 -16.30 -6.33 -2.24
C GLU A 178 -15.65 -4.95 -2.14
N LYS A 179 -15.15 -4.45 -3.27
CA LYS A 179 -14.40 -3.20 -3.37
C LYS A 179 -15.02 -2.29 -4.42
N GLU A 180 -15.12 -1.01 -4.07
CA GLU A 180 -15.42 0.09 -4.98
C GLU A 180 -14.11 0.81 -5.24
N VAL A 181 -13.56 0.69 -6.46
CA VAL A 181 -12.27 1.25 -6.83
C VAL A 181 -12.48 2.38 -7.83
N THR A 182 -12.00 3.56 -7.47
CA THR A 182 -11.92 4.72 -8.34
C THR A 182 -10.43 5.03 -8.53
N SER A 183 -9.93 4.91 -9.75
CA SER A 183 -8.50 5.08 -10.08
C SER A 183 -8.13 6.49 -10.50
N ASP A 184 -9.09 7.38 -10.54
CA ASP A 184 -8.99 8.76 -10.95
C ASP A 184 -9.62 9.71 -9.91
N MET A 185 -9.74 10.98 -10.26
CA MET A 185 -10.33 12.01 -9.42
C MET A 185 -11.85 12.13 -9.59
N SER A 186 -12.53 11.11 -10.14
CA SER A 186 -13.99 11.14 -10.28
C SER A 186 -14.73 11.10 -8.94
N ALA A 187 -16.06 11.12 -9.00
CA ALA A 187 -16.88 11.17 -7.79
C ALA A 187 -16.75 9.93 -6.92
N VAL A 188 -16.66 10.12 -5.62
CA VAL A 188 -16.68 9.09 -4.59
C VAL A 188 -17.67 9.45 -3.50
N ASP A 189 -18.19 8.46 -2.76
CA ASP A 189 -19.32 8.70 -1.85
C ASP A 189 -18.90 9.10 -0.42
N TYR A 190 -17.66 8.81 -0.01
CA TYR A 190 -17.25 8.96 1.39
C TYR A 190 -16.21 10.05 1.65
N THR A 191 -15.64 10.63 0.60
CA THR A 191 -14.65 11.72 0.66
C THR A 191 -14.76 12.62 -0.57
N VAL A 192 -13.86 13.60 -0.70
CA VAL A 192 -13.66 14.32 -1.97
C VAL A 192 -12.84 13.48 -2.96
N GLY A 193 -12.16 12.40 -2.49
CA GLY A 193 -11.24 11.60 -3.30
C GLY A 193 -9.79 12.02 -3.13
N SER A 194 -8.93 11.50 -4.00
CA SER A 194 -7.49 11.72 -4.01
C SER A 194 -6.96 11.69 -5.45
N ILE A 195 -5.77 12.24 -5.70
CA ILE A 195 -5.12 12.21 -7.02
C ILE A 195 -4.77 10.79 -7.50
N GLY A 196 -4.49 9.88 -6.58
CA GLY A 196 -4.22 8.46 -6.86
C GLY A 196 -5.47 7.56 -6.79
N GLY A 197 -6.66 8.17 -6.65
CA GLY A 197 -7.92 7.44 -6.53
C GLY A 197 -8.28 7.02 -5.10
N GLU A 198 -9.41 6.32 -5.00
CA GLU A 198 -9.94 5.82 -3.72
C GLU A 198 -10.40 4.38 -3.87
N THR A 199 -10.18 3.58 -2.83
CA THR A 199 -10.75 2.24 -2.69
C THR A 199 -11.58 2.17 -1.42
N ASN A 200 -12.87 1.89 -1.54
CA ASN A 200 -13.72 1.57 -0.40
C ASN A 200 -14.03 0.08 -0.37
N ILE A 201 -13.72 -0.58 0.74
CA ILE A 201 -14.00 -2.01 0.95
C ILE A 201 -15.32 -2.12 1.71
N ASN A 202 -16.26 -2.89 1.17
CA ASN A 202 -17.55 -3.13 1.80
C ASN A 202 -17.51 -4.41 2.63
N THR A 203 -17.70 -4.30 3.93
CA THR A 203 -17.68 -5.42 4.88
C THR A 203 -19.00 -5.60 5.62
N TYR A 204 -20.12 -5.09 5.09
CA TYR A 204 -21.44 -5.36 5.63
C TYR A 204 -21.77 -6.85 5.52
N ALA A 205 -22.24 -7.45 6.61
CA ALA A 205 -22.44 -8.90 6.66
C ALA A 205 -23.45 -9.42 5.64
N SER A 206 -24.42 -8.61 5.25
CA SER A 206 -25.44 -8.96 4.23
C SER A 206 -24.86 -9.05 2.80
N GLN A 207 -23.65 -8.55 2.55
CA GLN A 207 -23.01 -8.62 1.24
C GLN A 207 -22.38 -10.00 0.96
N TYR A 208 -22.14 -10.78 2.02
CA TYR A 208 -21.57 -12.12 1.85
C TYR A 208 -22.66 -13.14 1.50
N SER A 209 -22.42 -13.88 0.42
CA SER A 209 -23.33 -14.96 0.02
C SER A 209 -23.33 -16.07 1.07
N ARG A 210 -24.51 -16.58 1.42
CA ARG A 210 -24.68 -17.71 2.34
C ARG A 210 -23.84 -18.92 1.92
N GLY A 211 -23.17 -19.54 2.87
CA GLY A 211 -22.40 -20.77 2.67
C GLY A 211 -21.06 -20.74 3.38
N ILE A 212 -20.30 -21.81 3.17
CA ILE A 212 -18.94 -21.95 3.68
C ILE A 212 -17.99 -22.13 2.50
N LYS A 213 -16.87 -21.39 2.52
CA LYS A 213 -15.79 -21.52 1.57
C LYS A 213 -14.52 -21.89 2.33
N ALA A 214 -13.79 -22.88 1.85
CA ALA A 214 -12.47 -23.26 2.34
C ALA A 214 -11.49 -23.31 1.19
N SER A 215 -10.26 -22.91 1.39
CA SER A 215 -9.20 -23.01 0.39
C SER A 215 -7.85 -23.31 1.01
N TYR A 216 -7.03 -24.03 0.24
CA TYR A 216 -5.64 -24.29 0.56
C TYR A 216 -4.76 -23.90 -0.63
N SER A 217 -3.66 -23.22 -0.33
CA SER A 217 -2.75 -22.76 -1.38
C SER A 217 -1.31 -23.19 -1.06
N VAL A 218 -0.56 -23.46 -2.11
CA VAL A 218 0.88 -23.75 -2.07
C VAL A 218 1.61 -22.77 -2.98
N ALA A 219 2.74 -22.24 -2.52
CA ALA A 219 3.55 -21.28 -3.26
C ALA A 219 5.05 -21.47 -2.94
N ASN A 220 5.93 -20.90 -3.76
CA ASN A 220 7.35 -20.70 -3.48
C ASN A 220 7.64 -19.20 -3.32
N ARG A 221 6.91 -18.52 -2.44
CA ARG A 221 7.01 -17.07 -2.19
C ARG A 221 7.54 -16.79 -0.78
N SER A 222 7.24 -15.64 -0.22
CA SER A 222 7.55 -15.33 1.19
C SER A 222 6.90 -16.34 2.17
N TYR A 223 5.80 -16.97 1.78
CA TYR A 223 5.20 -18.10 2.47
C TYR A 223 4.97 -19.26 1.47
N ASN A 224 4.98 -20.50 1.98
CA ASN A 224 4.84 -21.69 1.17
C ASN A 224 3.43 -22.28 1.23
N ASN A 225 2.71 -22.03 2.31
CA ASN A 225 1.41 -22.61 2.56
C ASN A 225 0.43 -21.56 3.07
N ARG A 226 -0.84 -21.71 2.65
CA ARG A 226 -1.95 -20.91 3.13
C ARG A 226 -3.20 -21.76 3.28
N ILE A 227 -3.91 -21.58 4.38
CA ILE A 227 -5.27 -22.06 4.56
C ILE A 227 -6.19 -20.89 4.85
N GLN A 228 -7.39 -20.89 4.28
CA GLN A 228 -8.41 -19.89 4.56
C GLN A 228 -9.78 -20.54 4.62
N VAL A 229 -10.60 -20.14 5.60
CA VAL A 229 -11.99 -20.57 5.74
C VAL A 229 -12.84 -19.32 5.96
N THR A 230 -13.95 -19.23 5.23
CA THR A 230 -14.93 -18.14 5.34
C THR A 230 -16.32 -18.73 5.39
N GLY A 231 -17.13 -18.28 6.35
CA GLY A 231 -18.52 -18.67 6.49
C GLY A 231 -19.42 -17.46 6.59
N ALA A 232 -20.61 -17.51 5.96
CA ALA A 232 -21.60 -16.44 6.06
C ALA A 232 -23.03 -16.98 6.09
N THR A 233 -23.91 -16.29 6.80
CA THR A 233 -25.32 -16.64 6.88
C THR A 233 -26.16 -16.04 5.74
N GLY A 234 -25.64 -15.00 5.06
CA GLY A 234 -26.45 -14.08 4.30
C GLY A 234 -27.41 -13.31 5.20
N LEU A 235 -28.26 -12.48 4.62
CA LEU A 235 -29.32 -11.77 5.36
C LEU A 235 -30.45 -12.76 5.68
N MET A 236 -30.74 -12.92 6.98
CA MET A 236 -31.81 -13.78 7.49
C MET A 236 -33.14 -13.00 7.62
N ASP A 237 -34.27 -13.71 7.65
CA ASP A 237 -35.62 -13.13 7.75
C ASP A 237 -35.81 -12.26 9.01
N ASN A 238 -35.11 -12.56 10.09
CA ASN A 238 -35.12 -11.77 11.32
C ASN A 238 -34.26 -10.50 11.24
N GLY A 239 -33.70 -10.17 10.07
CA GLY A 239 -32.87 -8.99 9.81
C GLY A 239 -31.44 -9.05 10.30
N TRP A 240 -30.94 -10.20 10.75
CA TRP A 240 -29.54 -10.42 11.07
C TRP A 240 -28.77 -10.98 9.88
N ALA A 241 -27.49 -10.62 9.79
CA ALA A 241 -26.50 -11.28 8.94
C ALA A 241 -25.18 -11.38 9.69
N PHE A 242 -24.44 -12.46 9.47
CA PHE A 242 -23.13 -12.71 10.04
C PHE A 242 -22.17 -13.22 8.99
N ALA A 243 -20.91 -12.81 9.08
CA ALA A 243 -19.85 -13.44 8.31
C ALA A 243 -18.57 -13.52 9.16
N VAL A 244 -17.83 -14.61 9.03
CA VAL A 244 -16.55 -14.85 9.70
C VAL A 244 -15.54 -15.39 8.70
N SER A 245 -14.28 -15.02 8.85
CA SER A 245 -13.18 -15.56 8.06
C SER A 245 -11.93 -15.72 8.92
N GLY A 246 -11.18 -16.77 8.65
CA GLY A 246 -9.89 -17.01 9.28
C GLY A 246 -8.89 -17.56 8.28
N SER A 247 -7.64 -17.19 8.41
CA SER A 247 -6.57 -17.75 7.57
C SER A 247 -5.25 -17.87 8.33
N ARG A 248 -4.39 -18.75 7.85
CA ARG A 248 -2.99 -18.85 8.24
C ARG A 248 -2.12 -18.95 7.00
N ARG A 249 -1.00 -18.23 7.00
CA ARG A 249 0.08 -18.29 6.01
C ARG A 249 1.37 -18.62 6.72
N TRP A 250 2.14 -19.60 6.23
CA TRP A 250 3.37 -19.98 6.90
C TRP A 250 4.42 -20.53 5.94
N ALA A 251 5.67 -20.34 6.33
CA ALA A 251 6.86 -20.96 5.76
C ALA A 251 7.92 -21.08 6.85
N GLN A 252 8.65 -22.18 6.88
CA GLN A 252 9.88 -22.28 7.68
C GLN A 252 11.00 -21.47 7.05
N GLU A 253 11.07 -21.48 5.72
CA GLU A 253 11.93 -20.61 4.92
C GLU A 253 11.18 -20.18 3.66
N GLY A 254 11.26 -18.88 3.35
CA GLY A 254 10.70 -18.30 2.11
C GLY A 254 11.63 -18.53 0.92
N TYR A 255 11.39 -17.82 -0.19
CA TYR A 255 12.24 -17.88 -1.38
C TYR A 255 13.63 -17.22 -1.18
N VAL A 256 13.77 -16.37 -0.16
CA VAL A 256 15.03 -15.75 0.24
C VAL A 256 15.53 -16.45 1.51
N ASP A 257 16.82 -16.82 1.52
CA ASP A 257 17.45 -17.53 2.61
C ASP A 257 17.34 -16.79 3.95
N GLY A 258 17.15 -17.57 5.02
CA GLY A 258 17.03 -17.07 6.39
C GLY A 258 15.74 -16.28 6.67
N THR A 259 14.82 -16.19 5.72
CA THR A 259 13.50 -15.65 5.97
C THR A 259 12.55 -16.76 6.44
N PHE A 260 11.60 -16.40 7.29
CA PHE A 260 10.49 -17.28 7.69
C PHE A 260 9.21 -16.45 7.74
N TYR A 261 8.06 -17.14 7.77
CA TYR A 261 6.76 -16.49 7.75
C TYR A 261 5.76 -17.23 8.63
N ASP A 262 5.12 -16.56 9.58
CA ASP A 262 3.98 -17.06 10.34
C ASP A 262 2.99 -15.92 10.57
N ALA A 263 1.89 -15.94 9.83
CA ALA A 263 0.86 -14.94 9.92
C ALA A 263 -0.52 -15.59 10.00
N TRP A 264 -1.30 -15.14 10.97
CA TRP A 264 -2.70 -15.45 11.12
C TRP A 264 -3.54 -14.25 10.69
N ALA A 265 -4.79 -14.50 10.35
CA ALA A 265 -5.73 -13.42 10.14
C ALA A 265 -7.12 -13.88 10.59
N TYR A 266 -7.88 -12.96 11.16
CA TYR A 266 -9.24 -13.18 11.61
C TYR A 266 -10.13 -12.00 11.21
N PHE A 267 -11.38 -12.31 10.91
CA PHE A 267 -12.40 -11.34 10.52
C PHE A 267 -13.76 -11.81 11.04
N ALA A 268 -14.54 -10.89 11.57
CA ALA A 268 -15.93 -11.12 11.93
C ALA A 268 -16.75 -9.86 11.64
N THR A 269 -17.94 -10.04 11.07
CA THR A 269 -18.90 -8.96 10.89
C THR A 269 -20.30 -9.41 11.24
N ALA A 270 -21.05 -8.54 11.88
CA ALA A 270 -22.44 -8.75 12.23
C ALA A 270 -23.27 -7.52 11.84
N GLU A 271 -24.35 -7.75 11.12
CA GLU A 271 -25.28 -6.71 10.67
C GLU A 271 -26.66 -6.98 11.27
N LYS A 272 -27.33 -5.92 11.70
CA LYS A 272 -28.73 -5.94 12.12
C LYS A 272 -29.50 -4.85 11.40
N ARG A 273 -30.45 -5.23 10.59
CA ARG A 273 -31.51 -4.33 10.11
C ARG A 273 -32.58 -4.22 11.18
N LEU A 274 -32.60 -3.08 11.88
CA LEU A 274 -33.55 -2.82 12.95
C LEU A 274 -34.97 -2.60 12.38
N ASN A 275 -35.02 -1.89 11.26
CA ASN A 275 -36.22 -1.62 10.47
C ASN A 275 -35.82 -1.15 9.06
N SER A 276 -36.76 -0.66 8.27
CA SER A 276 -36.52 -0.16 6.91
C SER A 276 -35.61 1.09 6.84
N LYS A 277 -35.42 1.78 7.98
CA LYS A 277 -34.60 3.01 8.05
C LYS A 277 -33.26 2.84 8.69
N HIS A 278 -33.10 1.90 9.62
CA HIS A 278 -31.89 1.78 10.45
C HIS A 278 -31.22 0.43 10.26
N THR A 279 -29.95 0.47 9.87
CA THR A 279 -29.05 -0.70 9.82
C THR A 279 -27.80 -0.42 10.65
N LEU A 280 -27.50 -1.33 11.57
CA LEU A 280 -26.26 -1.33 12.33
C LEU A 280 -25.36 -2.45 11.84
N ASN A 281 -24.06 -2.18 11.72
CA ASN A 281 -23.05 -3.19 11.39
C ASN A 281 -21.83 -3.00 12.28
N ILE A 282 -21.29 -4.08 12.80
CA ILE A 282 -20.00 -4.11 13.47
C ILE A 282 -19.07 -5.04 12.71
N THR A 283 -17.86 -4.57 12.44
CA THR A 283 -16.80 -5.34 11.79
C THR A 283 -15.57 -5.32 12.68
N ALA A 284 -14.97 -6.48 12.92
CA ALA A 284 -13.73 -6.60 13.68
C ALA A 284 -12.76 -7.53 12.92
N PHE A 285 -11.50 -7.14 12.81
CA PHE A 285 -10.48 -7.93 12.13
C PHE A 285 -9.06 -7.59 12.60
N GLY A 286 -8.12 -8.47 12.27
CA GLY A 286 -6.70 -8.27 12.50
C GLY A 286 -5.87 -9.39 11.87
N ALA A 287 -4.58 -9.13 11.70
CA ALA A 287 -3.63 -10.07 11.11
C ALA A 287 -2.30 -10.05 11.86
N PRO A 288 -2.20 -10.79 13.02
CA PRO A 288 -0.91 -10.96 13.69
C PRO A 288 0.10 -11.62 12.72
N ASN A 289 1.27 -11.04 12.65
CA ASN A 289 2.31 -11.44 11.69
C ASN A 289 3.69 -11.43 12.36
N ARG A 290 4.42 -12.53 12.22
CA ARG A 290 5.81 -12.65 12.61
C ARG A 290 6.62 -13.23 11.44
N ARG A 291 7.66 -12.51 11.01
CA ARG A 291 8.46 -12.97 9.85
C ARG A 291 9.89 -12.45 9.90
N GLY A 292 10.81 -13.24 9.34
CA GLY A 292 12.18 -12.82 9.05
C GLY A 292 12.22 -11.91 7.82
N LYS A 293 12.99 -10.84 7.90
CA LYS A 293 13.17 -9.88 6.81
C LYS A 293 14.38 -10.20 5.94
N SER A 294 14.37 -9.66 4.72
CA SER A 294 15.53 -9.56 3.83
C SER A 294 15.81 -8.10 3.48
N GLY A 295 17.01 -7.81 3.01
CA GLY A 295 17.43 -6.46 2.60
C GLY A 295 18.25 -6.44 1.34
N ALA A 296 18.24 -5.28 0.67
CA ALA A 296 19.14 -5.02 -0.46
C ALA A 296 20.60 -5.02 -0.01
N THR A 297 21.48 -5.50 -0.88
CA THR A 297 22.92 -5.44 -0.68
C THR A 297 23.64 -4.95 -1.93
N THR A 298 24.97 -4.85 -1.88
CA THR A 298 25.80 -4.43 -3.00
C THR A 298 25.92 -5.53 -4.06
N GLN A 299 26.23 -5.14 -5.29
CA GLN A 299 26.50 -6.10 -6.36
C GLN A 299 27.62 -7.06 -6.00
N GLU A 300 28.70 -6.56 -5.37
CA GLU A 300 29.80 -7.39 -4.88
C GLU A 300 29.33 -8.56 -4.01
N MET A 301 28.38 -8.31 -3.10
CA MET A 301 27.84 -9.37 -2.25
C MET A 301 27.00 -10.40 -3.00
N TYR A 302 26.23 -9.96 -3.99
CA TYR A 302 25.47 -10.89 -4.87
C TYR A 302 26.42 -11.75 -5.70
N ASP A 303 27.50 -11.17 -6.23
CA ASP A 303 28.51 -11.86 -7.02
C ASP A 303 29.28 -12.89 -6.18
N LEU A 304 29.70 -12.51 -4.97
CA LEU A 304 30.37 -13.39 -4.00
C LEU A 304 29.48 -14.54 -3.54
N ALA A 305 28.19 -14.29 -3.38
CA ALA A 305 27.22 -15.32 -3.01
C ALA A 305 26.77 -16.19 -4.20
N GLY A 306 27.02 -15.75 -5.44
CA GLY A 306 26.59 -16.43 -6.65
C GLY A 306 25.06 -16.50 -6.83
N THR A 307 24.30 -15.63 -6.17
CA THR A 307 22.83 -15.61 -6.21
C THR A 307 22.25 -14.24 -5.92
N SER A 308 21.16 -13.88 -6.64
CA SER A 308 20.37 -12.67 -6.38
C SER A 308 19.46 -12.78 -5.14
N TYR A 309 19.40 -13.93 -4.48
CA TYR A 309 18.62 -14.17 -3.26
C TYR A 309 19.40 -13.99 -1.96
N TYR A 310 20.67 -13.53 -2.04
CA TYR A 310 21.46 -13.28 -0.85
C TYR A 310 20.77 -12.30 0.10
N ASN A 311 20.83 -12.60 1.40
CA ASN A 311 20.23 -11.80 2.46
C ASN A 311 21.25 -11.55 3.60
N PRO A 312 21.63 -10.30 3.91
CA PRO A 312 22.61 -9.98 4.94
C PRO A 312 22.06 -10.05 6.38
N TYR A 313 20.78 -10.34 6.58
CA TYR A 313 20.13 -10.19 7.90
C TYR A 313 20.07 -11.45 8.73
N TRP A 314 20.51 -12.58 8.21
CA TRP A 314 20.54 -13.83 8.93
C TRP A 314 21.96 -14.38 9.08
N GLY A 315 22.11 -15.35 9.96
CA GLY A 315 23.35 -16.07 10.14
C GLY A 315 23.19 -17.31 11.00
N PHE A 316 24.29 -17.89 11.45
CA PHE A 316 24.28 -19.14 12.20
C PHE A 316 24.43 -18.90 13.71
N GLN A 317 23.60 -19.63 14.48
CA GLN A 317 23.71 -19.78 15.92
C GLN A 317 23.64 -21.27 16.25
N ASN A 318 24.71 -21.83 16.79
CA ASN A 318 24.82 -23.27 17.07
C ASN A 318 24.45 -24.16 15.84
N GLY A 319 24.80 -23.71 14.64
CA GLY A 319 24.46 -24.39 13.37
C GLY A 319 23.04 -24.15 12.84
N GLU A 320 22.18 -23.48 13.58
CA GLU A 320 20.80 -23.16 13.17
C GLU A 320 20.74 -21.76 12.53
N LYS A 321 19.89 -21.60 11.50
CA LYS A 321 19.63 -20.30 10.87
C LYS A 321 18.85 -19.38 11.80
N ARG A 322 19.36 -18.18 12.02
CA ARG A 322 18.70 -17.12 12.80
C ARG A 322 18.67 -15.80 12.03
N ASN A 323 17.50 -15.17 11.94
CA ASN A 323 17.35 -13.85 11.34
C ASN A 323 17.43 -12.76 12.45
N SER A 324 18.28 -11.75 12.25
CA SER A 324 18.43 -10.63 13.19
C SER A 324 17.32 -9.60 13.06
N ARG A 325 16.60 -9.59 11.92
CA ARG A 325 15.54 -8.64 11.64
C ARG A 325 14.20 -9.34 11.47
N VAL A 326 13.41 -9.33 12.53
CA VAL A 326 12.09 -9.97 12.59
C VAL A 326 11.01 -8.90 12.72
N ALA A 327 10.10 -8.85 11.77
CA ALA A 327 8.87 -8.08 11.93
C ALA A 327 7.90 -8.85 12.84
N ASN A 328 7.30 -8.15 13.79
CA ASN A 328 6.29 -8.70 14.69
C ASN A 328 5.26 -7.61 14.99
N TYR A 329 4.08 -7.72 14.38
CA TYR A 329 3.04 -6.71 14.57
C TYR A 329 1.64 -7.33 14.61
N HIS A 330 0.75 -6.64 15.32
CA HIS A 330 -0.68 -6.95 15.38
C HIS A 330 -1.46 -5.68 15.69
N ARG A 331 -2.23 -5.20 14.71
CA ARG A 331 -3.07 -3.99 14.83
C ARG A 331 -4.53 -4.34 14.55
N PRO A 332 -5.29 -4.77 15.56
CA PRO A 332 -6.73 -5.01 15.44
C PRO A 332 -7.49 -3.75 15.06
N VAL A 333 -8.55 -3.94 14.28
CA VAL A 333 -9.47 -2.88 13.86
C VAL A 333 -10.89 -3.27 14.20
N ILE A 334 -11.65 -2.35 14.78
CA ILE A 334 -13.08 -2.48 15.07
C ILE A 334 -13.78 -1.28 14.44
N ILE A 335 -14.80 -1.54 13.63
CA ILE A 335 -15.60 -0.51 12.97
C ILE A 335 -17.06 -0.74 13.31
N LEU A 336 -17.69 0.27 13.89
CA LEU A 336 -19.15 0.34 14.07
C LEU A 336 -19.75 1.27 13.01
N ASN A 337 -20.72 0.76 12.26
CA ASN A 337 -21.39 1.53 11.23
C ASN A 337 -22.88 1.65 11.55
N HIS A 338 -23.45 2.81 11.30
CA HIS A 338 -24.88 3.07 11.35
C HIS A 338 -25.34 3.71 10.05
N LYS A 339 -26.15 3.01 9.27
CA LYS A 339 -26.86 3.58 8.13
C LYS A 339 -28.26 3.99 8.57
N TYR A 340 -28.61 5.25 8.33
CA TYR A 340 -29.90 5.81 8.65
C TYR A 340 -30.53 6.44 7.42
N LYS A 341 -31.54 5.77 6.85
CA LYS A 341 -32.38 6.30 5.77
C LYS A 341 -33.46 7.20 6.39
N ILE A 342 -33.15 8.50 6.48
CA ILE A 342 -34.06 9.50 7.08
C ILE A 342 -35.36 9.55 6.26
N ASN A 343 -35.23 9.64 4.93
CA ASN A 343 -36.33 9.54 3.96
C ASN A 343 -35.76 9.06 2.61
N GLU A 344 -36.60 9.07 1.54
CA GLU A 344 -36.16 8.57 0.22
C GLU A 344 -35.07 9.42 -0.45
N LYS A 345 -34.84 10.63 0.06
CA LYS A 345 -33.88 11.59 -0.51
C LYS A 345 -32.63 11.80 0.35
N LEU A 346 -32.65 11.39 1.63
CA LEU A 346 -31.61 11.71 2.59
C LEU A 346 -31.18 10.47 3.36
N ASP A 347 -29.96 10.05 3.13
CA ASP A 347 -29.27 8.97 3.83
C ASP A 347 -28.12 9.53 4.67
N LEU A 348 -27.97 9.00 5.87
CA LEU A 348 -26.85 9.29 6.77
C LEU A 348 -26.05 8.00 7.02
N ASN A 349 -24.74 8.05 6.81
CA ASN A 349 -23.82 6.96 7.15
C ASN A 349 -22.82 7.47 8.21
N THR A 350 -22.85 6.87 9.39
CA THR A 350 -21.98 7.24 10.51
C THR A 350 -21.10 6.05 10.89
N ASN A 351 -19.81 6.30 11.06
CA ASN A 351 -18.82 5.29 11.39
C ASN A 351 -18.03 5.70 12.63
N VAL A 352 -17.73 4.73 13.49
CA VAL A 352 -16.74 4.85 14.55
C VAL A 352 -15.72 3.73 14.35
N LEU A 353 -14.47 4.11 14.18
CA LEU A 353 -13.34 3.18 14.05
C LEU A 353 -12.47 3.28 15.29
N TYR A 354 -12.07 2.12 15.79
CA TYR A 354 -11.03 2.01 16.82
C TYR A 354 -9.98 1.00 16.34
N THR A 355 -8.71 1.41 16.37
CA THR A 355 -7.58 0.53 16.10
C THR A 355 -6.50 0.74 17.15
N PHE A 356 -5.83 -0.33 17.53
CA PHE A 356 -4.81 -0.34 18.56
C PHE A 356 -3.82 -1.47 18.32
N GLY A 357 -2.73 -1.47 19.06
CA GLY A 357 -1.87 -2.64 19.14
C GLY A 357 -0.45 -2.41 18.68
N LYS A 358 0.24 -3.51 18.54
CA LYS A 358 1.68 -3.57 18.38
C LYS A 358 2.12 -3.33 16.94
N GLY A 359 3.14 -2.50 16.76
CA GLY A 359 3.77 -2.23 15.49
C GLY A 359 5.25 -1.89 15.64
N GLY A 360 5.82 -1.32 14.59
CA GLY A 360 7.19 -0.85 14.58
C GLY A 360 8.04 -1.48 13.47
N SER A 361 9.31 -1.15 13.46
CA SER A 361 10.25 -1.70 12.48
C SER A 361 10.73 -3.13 12.82
N GLY A 362 10.37 -3.64 14.02
CA GLY A 362 10.74 -4.96 14.50
C GLY A 362 12.18 -5.03 15.00
N THR A 363 12.70 -6.28 15.11
CA THR A 363 14.02 -6.51 15.68
C THR A 363 15.15 -6.00 14.79
N ALA A 364 16.27 -5.66 15.40
CA ALA A 364 17.50 -5.29 14.73
C ALA A 364 18.71 -5.63 15.62
N LEU A 365 19.81 -5.98 14.99
CA LEU A 365 21.07 -6.10 15.68
C LEU A 365 21.57 -4.71 16.07
N ASP A 366 21.97 -4.53 17.32
CA ASP A 366 22.62 -3.33 17.85
C ASP A 366 23.91 -3.73 18.58
N TRP A 367 24.91 -2.81 18.60
CA TRP A 367 26.21 -3.11 19.23
C TRP A 367 26.89 -1.82 19.70
N ASN A 368 27.71 -1.95 20.75
CA ASN A 368 28.49 -0.87 21.33
C ASN A 368 29.98 -1.26 21.41
N GLY A 369 30.85 -0.49 20.80
CA GLY A 369 32.31 -0.63 20.84
C GLY A 369 32.93 -1.60 19.84
N PRO A 370 32.48 -2.87 19.65
CA PRO A 370 33.08 -3.78 18.70
C PRO A 370 32.93 -3.36 17.24
N ALA A 371 33.65 -4.03 16.34
CA ALA A 371 33.52 -3.85 14.90
C ALA A 371 32.11 -4.22 14.43
N ASP A 372 31.67 -3.59 13.34
CA ASP A 372 30.39 -3.87 12.71
C ASP A 372 30.30 -5.36 12.32
N PRO A 373 29.35 -6.13 12.85
CA PRO A 373 29.26 -7.56 12.60
C PRO A 373 28.58 -7.92 11.28
N ARG A 374 28.07 -6.93 10.54
CA ARG A 374 27.35 -7.19 9.29
C ARG A 374 28.32 -7.58 8.18
N PRO A 375 28.08 -8.69 7.49
CA PRO A 375 28.99 -9.15 6.43
C PRO A 375 29.01 -8.19 5.24
N ASP A 376 27.92 -7.47 4.95
CA ASP A 376 27.83 -6.51 3.86
C ASP A 376 28.27 -5.08 4.23
N TYR A 377 28.92 -4.90 5.39
CA TYR A 377 29.51 -3.63 5.74
C TYR A 377 30.79 -3.40 4.93
N TYR A 378 30.93 -2.23 4.31
CA TYR A 378 31.99 -1.97 3.33
C TYR A 378 33.42 -2.29 3.80
N ARG A 379 33.73 -2.14 5.13
CA ARG A 379 35.04 -2.49 5.69
C ARG A 379 35.28 -3.98 5.87
N ASN A 380 34.27 -4.81 5.71
CA ASN A 380 34.37 -6.26 5.80
C ASN A 380 34.47 -6.89 4.40
N LEU A 381 34.15 -6.14 3.34
CA LEU A 381 34.15 -6.64 1.96
C LEU A 381 35.55 -6.81 1.39
N PRO A 382 35.78 -7.80 0.50
CA PRO A 382 37.03 -7.95 -0.20
C PRO A 382 37.52 -6.67 -0.88
N SER A 383 36.62 -5.90 -1.51
CA SER A 383 36.94 -4.64 -2.18
C SER A 383 37.63 -3.61 -1.29
N TYR A 384 37.38 -3.61 0.02
CA TYR A 384 38.05 -2.74 0.97
C TYR A 384 39.58 -3.07 1.13
N PHE A 385 39.94 -4.33 0.90
CA PHE A 385 41.33 -4.84 1.05
C PHE A 385 42.08 -4.86 -0.28
N LEU A 386 41.58 -4.23 -1.33
CA LEU A 386 42.31 -4.14 -2.61
C LEU A 386 43.69 -3.52 -2.41
N GLY A 387 44.74 -4.30 -2.77
CA GLY A 387 46.11 -3.93 -2.57
C GLY A 387 46.72 -4.29 -1.20
N ASP A 388 45.93 -4.84 -0.28
CA ASP A 388 46.38 -5.40 0.99
C ASP A 388 46.80 -6.88 0.83
N VAL A 389 47.71 -7.35 1.68
CA VAL A 389 48.17 -8.75 1.70
C VAL A 389 47.03 -9.74 2.08
N LEU A 390 45.98 -9.26 2.72
CA LEU A 390 44.82 -10.07 3.14
C LEU A 390 43.76 -10.22 2.04
N TYR A 391 43.86 -9.51 0.93
CA TYR A 391 42.84 -9.48 -0.12
C TYR A 391 42.44 -10.88 -0.60
N ASP A 392 43.44 -11.67 -1.03
CA ASP A 392 43.14 -13.02 -1.58
C ASP A 392 42.54 -13.96 -0.54
N GLN A 393 42.98 -13.88 0.72
CA GLN A 393 42.41 -14.69 1.81
C GLN A 393 40.98 -14.32 2.11
N ILE A 394 40.66 -13.01 2.14
CA ILE A 394 39.30 -12.50 2.42
C ILE A 394 38.40 -12.84 1.25
N LEU A 395 38.87 -12.65 0.01
CA LEU A 395 38.11 -13.00 -1.20
C LEU A 395 37.79 -14.49 -1.22
N ASP A 396 38.75 -15.36 -0.95
CA ASP A 396 38.54 -16.80 -0.88
C ASP A 396 37.52 -17.18 0.20
N ALA A 397 37.66 -16.60 1.40
CA ALA A 397 36.70 -16.83 2.49
C ALA A 397 35.27 -16.38 2.12
N TYR A 398 35.11 -15.19 1.53
CA TYR A 398 33.78 -14.71 1.10
C TYR A 398 33.19 -15.51 -0.06
N THR A 399 34.05 -16.04 -0.95
CA THR A 399 33.58 -16.83 -2.11
C THR A 399 33.19 -18.25 -1.72
N ASN A 400 34.00 -18.91 -0.88
CA ASN A 400 33.88 -20.36 -0.64
C ASN A 400 33.26 -20.73 0.71
N ASP A 401 33.13 -19.79 1.67
CA ASP A 401 32.54 -20.06 2.99
C ASP A 401 31.29 -19.22 3.22
N GLU A 402 30.12 -19.90 3.21
CA GLU A 402 28.83 -19.27 3.49
C GLU A 402 28.81 -18.64 4.89
N THR A 403 29.48 -19.24 5.87
CA THR A 403 29.45 -18.71 7.25
C THR A 403 30.16 -17.36 7.37
N THR A 404 31.14 -17.07 6.50
CA THR A 404 31.81 -15.77 6.40
C THR A 404 30.88 -14.70 5.80
N ARG A 405 30.00 -15.07 4.86
CA ARG A 405 29.04 -14.16 4.24
C ARG A 405 27.80 -13.88 5.10
N GLN A 406 27.64 -14.57 6.23
CA GLN A 406 26.47 -14.43 7.08
C GLN A 406 26.84 -13.91 8.48
N LEU A 407 25.83 -13.48 9.26
CA LEU A 407 26.03 -13.07 10.64
C LEU A 407 26.55 -14.23 11.49
N ASN A 408 27.59 -13.99 12.27
CA ASN A 408 28.15 -14.99 13.17
C ASN A 408 27.66 -14.75 14.60
N PHE A 409 26.47 -15.29 14.95
CA PHE A 409 25.91 -15.16 16.29
C PHE A 409 26.77 -15.80 17.36
N ASP A 410 27.38 -16.94 17.08
CA ASP A 410 28.25 -17.63 18.06
C ASP A 410 29.46 -16.77 18.46
N LYS A 411 30.00 -15.97 17.52
CA LYS A 411 31.07 -15.00 17.83
C LYS A 411 30.56 -13.86 18.73
N MET A 412 29.31 -13.38 18.49
CA MET A 412 28.70 -12.34 19.30
C MET A 412 28.41 -12.83 20.73
N TYR A 413 27.89 -14.05 20.88
CA TYR A 413 27.69 -14.70 22.17
C TYR A 413 29.00 -14.84 22.97
N ARG A 414 30.07 -15.31 22.31
CA ARG A 414 31.39 -15.40 22.95
C ARG A 414 31.91 -14.05 23.42
N ALA A 415 31.76 -13.01 22.61
CA ALA A 415 32.20 -11.67 22.96
C ALA A 415 31.46 -11.13 24.19
N ASN A 416 30.13 -11.29 24.25
CA ASN A 416 29.34 -10.86 25.37
C ASN A 416 29.66 -11.66 26.65
N HIS A 417 29.80 -12.98 26.55
CA HIS A 417 30.11 -13.83 27.68
C HIS A 417 31.46 -13.50 28.31
N ILE A 418 32.46 -13.18 27.50
CA ILE A 418 33.80 -12.80 28.00
C ILE A 418 33.76 -11.46 28.76
N ASN A 419 32.95 -10.52 28.31
CA ASN A 419 32.87 -9.21 28.92
C ASN A 419 31.86 -9.15 30.10
N GLY A 420 30.91 -10.10 30.22
CA GLY A 420 29.78 -10.05 31.16
C GLY A 420 28.73 -9.01 30.76
N GLU A 421 29.15 -7.84 30.27
CA GLU A 421 28.30 -6.84 29.64
C GLU A 421 28.02 -7.19 28.19
N SER A 422 26.76 -7.09 27.75
CA SER A 422 26.43 -7.29 26.34
C SER A 422 26.90 -6.13 25.50
N VAL A 423 27.87 -6.39 24.60
CA VAL A 423 28.33 -5.43 23.58
C VAL A 423 27.59 -5.60 22.25
N TYR A 424 26.90 -6.73 22.06
CA TYR A 424 25.97 -7.03 20.97
C TYR A 424 24.63 -7.43 21.56
N ILE A 425 23.53 -6.89 21.04
CA ILE A 425 22.17 -7.26 21.44
C ILE A 425 21.26 -7.33 20.21
N ILE A 426 20.13 -8.01 20.37
CA ILE A 426 18.97 -7.82 19.49
C ILE A 426 18.00 -6.87 20.23
N GLU A 427 17.70 -5.73 19.60
CA GLU A 427 16.67 -4.81 20.06
C GLU A 427 15.38 -5.01 19.26
N ASP A 428 14.20 -4.73 19.84
CA ASP A 428 12.94 -4.58 19.09
C ASP A 428 12.48 -3.13 19.14
N ARG A 429 12.32 -2.52 17.95
CA ARG A 429 11.89 -1.11 17.78
C ARG A 429 10.40 -1.06 17.59
N ARG A 430 9.73 -0.59 18.61
CA ARG A 430 8.29 -0.60 18.75
C ARG A 430 7.68 0.75 18.36
N THR A 431 6.48 0.65 17.77
CA THR A 431 5.54 1.76 17.55
C THR A 431 4.16 1.21 17.79
N ASP A 432 3.71 1.29 19.03
CA ASP A 432 2.40 0.79 19.45
C ASP A 432 1.38 1.91 19.31
N ILE A 433 0.25 1.64 18.65
CA ILE A 433 -0.73 2.67 18.32
C ILE A 433 -2.03 2.55 19.07
N SER A 434 -2.69 3.67 19.24
CA SER A 434 -4.10 3.78 19.64
C SER A 434 -4.74 4.91 18.85
N GLN A 435 -5.84 4.60 18.18
CA GLN A 435 -6.54 5.55 17.30
C GLN A 435 -8.04 5.36 17.43
N ILE A 436 -8.74 6.46 17.60
CA ILE A 436 -10.19 6.52 17.45
C ILE A 436 -10.55 7.54 16.38
N GLN A 437 -11.49 7.17 15.52
CA GLN A 437 -12.03 8.04 14.48
C GLN A 437 -13.55 7.95 14.48
N ALA A 438 -14.22 9.09 14.41
CA ALA A 438 -15.63 9.19 14.12
C ALA A 438 -15.83 9.93 12.80
N SER A 439 -16.69 9.43 11.92
CA SER A 439 -17.03 10.08 10.66
C SER A 439 -18.51 9.96 10.35
N THR A 440 -19.05 10.95 9.64
CA THR A 440 -20.43 10.94 9.17
C THR A 440 -20.53 11.53 7.78
N VAL A 441 -21.38 10.95 6.94
CA VAL A 441 -21.68 11.42 5.59
C VAL A 441 -23.18 11.46 5.40
N ALA A 442 -23.68 12.61 5.01
CA ALA A 442 -25.04 12.83 4.58
C ALA A 442 -25.10 12.88 3.05
N SER A 443 -25.85 11.98 2.44
CA SER A 443 -26.12 11.95 0.99
C SER A 443 -27.54 12.43 0.73
N TYR A 444 -27.68 13.56 0.02
CA TYR A 444 -28.96 14.19 -0.25
C TYR A 444 -29.24 14.26 -1.75
N ILE A 445 -30.32 13.63 -2.17
CA ILE A 445 -30.85 13.71 -3.54
C ILE A 445 -31.78 14.93 -3.61
N VAL A 446 -31.23 16.06 -4.10
CA VAL A 446 -32.00 17.31 -4.24
C VAL A 446 -33.13 17.13 -5.25
N ASN A 447 -32.81 16.61 -6.42
CA ASN A 447 -33.72 16.22 -7.49
C ASN A 447 -33.06 15.13 -8.37
N GLU A 448 -33.68 14.74 -9.49
CA GLU A 448 -33.21 13.71 -10.42
C GLU A 448 -31.82 14.02 -11.03
N SER A 449 -31.44 15.29 -11.09
CA SER A 449 -30.20 15.77 -11.70
C SER A 449 -29.11 16.13 -10.70
N LEU A 450 -29.43 16.32 -9.41
CA LEU A 450 -28.47 16.83 -8.42
C LEU A 450 -28.47 15.99 -7.15
N LYS A 451 -27.32 15.38 -6.86
CA LYS A 451 -26.98 14.73 -5.60
C LYS A 451 -25.89 15.54 -4.88
N VAL A 452 -26.04 15.74 -3.60
CA VAL A 452 -25.05 16.43 -2.75
C VAL A 452 -24.63 15.51 -1.61
N ASN A 453 -23.34 15.32 -1.44
CA ASN A 453 -22.74 14.61 -0.31
C ASN A 453 -22.00 15.63 0.57
N VAL A 454 -22.26 15.58 1.87
CA VAL A 454 -21.56 16.40 2.88
C VAL A 454 -21.06 15.47 3.97
N GLY A 455 -19.81 15.61 4.35
CA GLY A 455 -19.23 14.73 5.35
C GLY A 455 -18.24 15.46 6.26
N GLY A 456 -18.00 14.81 7.39
CA GLY A 456 -16.98 15.25 8.33
C GLY A 456 -16.45 14.10 9.13
N SER A 457 -15.21 14.25 9.62
CA SER A 457 -14.57 13.28 10.50
C SER A 457 -13.70 13.97 11.53
N TYR A 458 -13.58 13.33 12.69
CA TYR A 458 -12.62 13.70 13.71
C TYR A 458 -11.85 12.47 14.16
N GLN A 459 -10.54 12.62 14.32
CA GLN A 459 -9.65 11.53 14.63
C GLN A 459 -8.64 11.94 15.70
N MET A 460 -8.44 11.08 16.68
CA MET A 460 -7.38 11.16 17.68
C MET A 460 -6.47 9.96 17.50
N TYR A 461 -5.19 10.22 17.37
CA TYR A 461 -4.16 9.22 17.18
C TYR A 461 -3.02 9.43 18.16
N LYS A 462 -2.52 8.33 18.71
CA LYS A 462 -1.33 8.31 19.53
C LYS A 462 -0.49 7.10 19.15
N SER A 463 0.81 7.30 18.97
CA SER A 463 1.79 6.21 18.90
C SER A 463 2.78 6.31 20.05
N ASP A 464 3.02 5.20 20.72
CA ASP A 464 4.06 5.03 21.73
C ASP A 464 5.29 4.41 21.05
N ASN A 465 6.38 5.17 21.00
CA ASN A 465 7.61 4.84 20.30
C ASN A 465 8.71 4.58 21.30
N TYR A 466 9.20 3.35 21.32
CA TYR A 466 10.26 2.89 22.24
C TYR A 466 11.03 1.73 21.65
N LYS A 467 12.08 1.29 22.32
CA LYS A 467 12.76 0.04 22.00
C LYS A 467 12.97 -0.79 23.27
N ILE A 468 12.98 -2.10 23.10
CA ILE A 468 13.21 -3.07 24.16
C ILE A 468 14.44 -3.94 23.81
N VAL A 469 15.08 -4.46 24.83
CA VAL A 469 16.08 -5.52 24.68
C VAL A 469 15.33 -6.82 24.37
N GLU A 470 15.46 -7.34 23.16
CA GLU A 470 14.85 -8.61 22.75
C GLU A 470 15.71 -9.81 23.14
N ASP A 471 17.05 -9.68 23.06
CA ASP A 471 18.01 -10.73 23.40
C ASP A 471 19.38 -10.11 23.70
N LEU A 472 19.93 -10.45 24.86
CA LEU A 472 21.25 -10.01 25.31
C LEU A 472 22.41 -10.74 24.64
N LEU A 473 22.14 -11.76 23.80
CA LEU A 473 23.15 -12.58 23.13
C LEU A 473 24.21 -13.13 24.10
N GLY A 474 23.78 -13.58 25.29
CA GLY A 474 24.60 -14.29 26.28
C GLY A 474 25.40 -13.44 27.25
N GLY A 475 25.17 -12.13 27.34
CA GLY A 475 25.66 -11.27 28.42
C GLY A 475 24.66 -11.17 29.56
N ASP A 476 25.06 -10.58 30.68
CA ASP A 476 24.24 -10.44 31.88
C ASP A 476 23.31 -9.22 31.82
N PHE A 477 23.77 -8.14 31.18
CA PHE A 477 23.03 -6.88 31.01
C PHE A 477 23.58 -6.09 29.83
N TYR A 478 22.84 -5.08 29.37
CA TYR A 478 23.28 -4.04 28.44
C TYR A 478 23.27 -2.69 29.12
N LEU A 479 24.32 -1.86 28.88
CA LEU A 479 24.41 -0.53 29.45
C LEU A 479 23.60 0.47 28.61
N ASP A 480 22.57 1.10 29.21
CA ASP A 480 21.69 2.05 28.53
C ASP A 480 22.30 3.45 28.45
N ILE A 481 23.23 3.60 27.51
CA ILE A 481 23.83 4.89 27.15
C ILE A 481 23.74 5.12 25.63
N ASP A 482 23.89 6.37 25.21
CA ASP A 482 24.02 6.70 23.79
C ASP A 482 25.46 6.44 23.33
N LYS A 483 25.68 5.28 22.72
CA LYS A 483 26.99 4.80 22.25
C LYS A 483 27.66 5.75 21.25
N PHE A 484 26.88 6.49 20.47
CA PHE A 484 27.42 7.46 19.51
C PHE A 484 27.86 8.73 20.25
N ALA A 485 27.08 9.17 21.22
CA ALA A 485 27.48 10.26 22.10
C ALA A 485 28.71 9.91 22.92
N ASP A 486 28.85 8.67 23.40
CA ASP A 486 30.02 8.20 24.15
C ASP A 486 31.29 8.19 23.28
N ARG A 487 31.18 7.65 22.06
CA ARG A 487 32.31 7.57 21.11
C ARG A 487 32.74 8.94 20.59
N ASP A 488 31.77 9.80 20.22
CA ASP A 488 31.99 11.04 19.47
C ASP A 488 32.03 12.26 20.42
N TYR A 489 32.11 12.03 21.73
CA TYR A 489 32.16 13.11 22.75
C TYR A 489 33.34 14.04 22.53
N THR A 490 33.04 15.33 22.62
CA THR A 490 34.07 16.39 22.65
C THR A 490 33.77 17.38 23.76
N ILE A 491 34.79 17.89 24.40
CA ILE A 491 34.71 18.89 25.47
C ILE A 491 34.00 20.18 25.01
N SER A 492 34.01 20.44 23.72
CA SER A 492 33.34 21.63 23.11
C SER A 492 31.82 21.62 23.24
N THR A 493 31.19 20.52 23.66
CA THR A 493 29.76 20.46 23.95
C THR A 493 29.35 21.31 25.13
N GLY A 494 30.28 21.58 26.08
CA GLY A 494 30.01 22.29 27.33
C GLY A 494 29.24 21.49 28.37
N ILE A 495 28.85 20.24 28.07
CA ILE A 495 28.13 19.31 28.94
C ILE A 495 29.13 18.25 29.44
N PRO A 496 29.21 17.91 30.75
CA PRO A 496 29.99 16.80 31.23
C PRO A 496 29.65 15.48 30.52
N LYS A 497 30.70 14.66 30.23
CA LYS A 497 30.52 13.40 29.46
C LYS A 497 29.49 12.48 30.12
N GLU A 498 29.54 12.39 31.46
CA GLU A 498 28.70 11.53 32.28
C GLU A 498 27.20 11.87 32.14
N ILE A 499 26.87 13.13 31.80
CA ILE A 499 25.51 13.58 31.51
C ILE A 499 25.22 13.42 30.02
N PHE A 500 26.13 13.86 29.19
CA PHE A 500 25.96 13.92 27.72
C PHE A 500 25.60 12.56 27.09
N ILE A 501 26.16 11.49 27.59
CA ILE A 501 25.98 10.14 27.08
C ILE A 501 24.66 9.48 27.52
N GLN A 502 23.94 10.06 28.48
CA GLN A 502 22.75 9.43 29.03
C GLN A 502 21.54 9.50 28.07
N ASN A 503 20.91 8.37 27.85
CA ASN A 503 19.61 8.31 27.19
C ASN A 503 18.50 8.91 28.09
N ASP A 504 18.62 8.71 29.43
CA ASP A 504 17.78 9.33 30.44
C ASP A 504 18.62 9.77 31.64
N ILE A 505 18.82 11.07 31.84
CA ILE A 505 19.60 11.62 32.96
C ILE A 505 18.92 11.39 34.32
N ASN A 506 17.62 11.06 34.35
CA ASN A 506 16.93 10.71 35.58
C ASN A 506 17.22 9.27 36.05
N ASN A 507 17.73 8.42 35.13
CA ASN A 507 18.12 7.05 35.41
C ASN A 507 19.51 6.76 34.73
N PRO A 508 20.57 7.38 35.20
CA PRO A 508 21.86 7.31 34.54
C PRO A 508 22.49 5.92 34.66
N ASN A 509 23.25 5.51 33.63
CA ASN A 509 24.01 4.25 33.54
C ASN A 509 23.16 3.02 33.90
N ARG A 510 21.91 3.00 33.45
CA ARG A 510 20.97 1.92 33.74
C ARG A 510 21.43 0.62 33.08
N HIS A 511 21.50 -0.45 33.87
CA HIS A 511 21.67 -1.81 33.39
C HIS A 511 20.32 -2.35 32.97
N VAL A 512 20.16 -2.72 31.74
CA VAL A 512 18.90 -3.25 31.19
C VAL A 512 19.06 -4.71 30.79
N VAL A 513 17.98 -5.47 30.99
CA VAL A 513 17.90 -6.90 30.67
C VAL A 513 16.80 -7.15 29.63
N GLU A 514 16.64 -8.40 29.21
CA GLU A 514 15.63 -8.78 28.23
C GLU A 514 14.23 -8.36 28.67
N GLY A 515 13.51 -7.69 27.77
CA GLY A 515 12.18 -7.12 27.99
C GLY A 515 12.18 -5.68 28.50
N ASP A 516 13.31 -5.13 28.98
CA ASP A 516 13.39 -3.74 29.45
C ASP A 516 13.36 -2.74 28.28
N GLU A 517 12.67 -1.63 28.50
CA GLU A 517 12.71 -0.46 27.62
C GLU A 517 14.04 0.28 27.79
N PHE A 518 14.63 0.75 26.68
CA PHE A 518 15.90 1.47 26.72
C PHE A 518 16.06 2.44 25.55
N GLY A 519 17.07 3.29 25.62
CA GLY A 519 17.51 4.17 24.54
C GLY A 519 16.60 5.38 24.33
N TYR A 520 15.32 5.18 24.03
CA TYR A 520 14.34 6.26 23.87
C TYR A 520 12.93 5.79 24.17
N LYS A 521 12.10 6.71 24.67
CA LYS A 521 10.65 6.53 24.80
C LYS A 521 9.93 7.87 24.58
N TYR A 522 9.02 7.91 23.61
CA TYR A 522 8.23 9.10 23.32
C TYR A 522 6.92 8.75 22.62
N ASP A 523 5.91 9.61 22.81
CA ASP A 523 4.66 9.54 22.05
C ASP A 523 4.68 10.52 20.88
N ILE A 524 4.01 10.15 19.79
CA ILE A 524 3.52 11.08 18.78
C ILE A 524 2.00 11.17 18.91
N ASN A 525 1.51 12.37 19.07
CA ASN A 525 0.08 12.66 19.20
C ASN A 525 -0.39 13.47 17.98
N ILE A 526 -1.51 13.07 17.38
CA ILE A 526 -2.09 13.75 16.22
C ILE A 526 -3.61 13.83 16.38
N ASN A 527 -4.13 15.05 16.31
CA ASN A 527 -5.58 15.29 16.24
C ASN A 527 -5.91 15.86 14.87
N THR A 528 -6.82 15.20 14.15
CA THR A 528 -7.21 15.63 12.81
C THR A 528 -8.72 15.84 12.71
N GLY A 529 -9.14 16.98 12.21
CA GLY A 529 -10.50 17.29 11.84
C GLY A 529 -10.62 17.47 10.33
N ASN A 530 -11.64 16.90 9.71
CA ASN A 530 -11.91 17.05 8.28
C ASN A 530 -13.39 17.36 8.07
N ALA A 531 -13.66 18.31 7.15
CA ALA A 531 -15.01 18.61 6.66
C ALA A 531 -14.96 18.75 5.14
N TRP A 532 -15.97 18.22 4.45
CA TRP A 532 -16.02 18.23 3.01
C TRP A 532 -17.45 18.27 2.46
N ALA A 533 -17.57 18.75 1.22
CA ALA A 533 -18.81 18.73 0.48
C ALA A 533 -18.53 18.45 -1.00
N GLN A 534 -19.45 17.73 -1.66
CA GLN A 534 -19.38 17.40 -3.07
C GLN A 534 -20.79 17.40 -3.67
N GLY A 535 -20.95 18.10 -4.79
CA GLY A 535 -22.14 18.09 -5.62
C GLY A 535 -21.90 17.31 -6.91
N GLN A 536 -22.85 16.46 -7.28
CA GLN A 536 -22.89 15.72 -8.54
C GLN A 536 -24.11 16.17 -9.33
N TYR A 537 -23.90 16.82 -10.47
CA TYR A 537 -24.95 17.35 -11.31
C TYR A 537 -24.94 16.66 -12.67
N SER A 538 -26.04 16.01 -13.00
CA SER A 538 -26.26 15.34 -14.29
C SER A 538 -27.17 16.20 -15.17
N ILE A 539 -26.65 16.61 -16.32
CA ILE A 539 -27.39 17.38 -17.33
C ILE A 539 -27.26 16.72 -18.70
N TYR A 540 -28.37 16.22 -19.24
CA TYR A 540 -28.38 15.41 -20.47
C TYR A 540 -27.33 14.29 -20.43
N ASN A 541 -26.32 14.37 -21.28
CA ASN A 541 -25.24 13.38 -21.42
C ASN A 541 -23.99 13.74 -20.63
N THR A 542 -24.05 14.71 -19.71
CA THR A 542 -22.89 15.21 -18.99
C THR A 542 -23.12 15.10 -17.48
N ASP A 543 -22.20 14.45 -16.79
CA ASP A 543 -22.13 14.41 -15.35
C ASP A 543 -20.98 15.34 -14.89
N ILE A 544 -21.30 16.27 -14.01
CA ILE A 544 -20.35 17.25 -13.46
C ILE A 544 -20.28 17.03 -11.95
N THR A 545 -19.08 16.88 -11.44
CA THR A 545 -18.81 16.78 -10.01
C THR A 545 -17.91 17.93 -9.58
N VAL A 546 -18.35 18.65 -8.55
CA VAL A 546 -17.52 19.70 -7.89
C VAL A 546 -17.46 19.37 -6.41
N GLY A 547 -16.29 19.41 -5.84
CA GLY A 547 -16.10 19.10 -4.42
C GLY A 547 -14.96 19.91 -3.80
N GLY A 548 -15.00 20.01 -2.48
CA GLY A 548 -13.94 20.62 -1.71
C GLY A 548 -13.89 20.09 -0.28
N SER A 549 -12.71 20.14 0.32
CA SER A 549 -12.51 19.76 1.73
C SER A 549 -11.61 20.73 2.44
N PHE A 550 -11.80 20.81 3.74
CA PHE A 550 -10.91 21.46 4.69
C PHE A 550 -10.44 20.43 5.72
N ASN A 551 -9.14 20.39 5.96
CA ASN A 551 -8.52 19.50 6.93
C ASN A 551 -7.66 20.31 7.88
N THR A 552 -7.79 20.10 9.18
CA THR A 552 -6.91 20.66 10.20
C THR A 552 -6.25 19.51 10.97
N SER A 553 -4.92 19.56 11.11
CA SER A 553 -4.14 18.53 11.79
C SER A 553 -3.18 19.18 12.77
N THR A 554 -3.27 18.80 14.04
CA THR A 554 -2.37 19.26 15.10
C THR A 554 -1.49 18.11 15.56
N ILE A 555 -0.18 18.30 15.51
CA ILE A 555 0.85 17.30 15.80
C ILE A 555 1.72 17.79 16.95
N TRP A 556 2.06 16.90 17.89
CA TRP A 556 3.07 17.15 18.93
C TRP A 556 3.72 15.84 19.39
N ARG A 557 4.92 15.97 19.96
CA ARG A 557 5.66 14.88 20.59
C ARG A 557 5.59 15.03 22.12
N THR A 558 5.47 13.91 22.84
CA THR A 558 5.62 13.86 24.29
C THR A 558 6.79 12.95 24.63
N GLY A 559 7.89 13.48 25.16
CA GLY A 559 9.06 12.70 25.56
C GLY A 559 8.90 12.16 26.97
N HIS A 560 9.28 10.89 27.18
CA HIS A 560 9.23 10.20 28.47
C HIS A 560 10.62 10.00 29.11
N MET A 561 11.69 10.26 28.37
CA MET A 561 13.08 10.22 28.82
C MET A 561 13.73 11.59 28.66
N GLN A 562 14.54 12.01 29.63
CA GLN A 562 15.31 13.26 29.56
C GLN A 562 16.70 12.99 29.01
N ASN A 563 16.89 13.26 27.71
CA ASN A 563 18.13 12.97 27.01
C ASN A 563 19.27 13.89 27.43
N GLY A 564 20.46 13.37 27.70
CA GLY A 564 21.61 14.12 28.19
C GLY A 564 22.13 15.19 27.23
N LYS A 565 21.98 15.00 25.94
CA LYS A 565 22.35 16.00 24.89
C LYS A 565 21.35 17.15 24.82
N PHE A 566 20.09 16.91 25.17
CA PHE A 566 18.97 17.82 25.03
C PHE A 566 18.09 17.86 26.29
N ALA A 567 18.74 18.02 27.44
CA ALA A 567 18.08 17.98 28.74
C ALA A 567 16.87 18.92 28.86
N ASP A 568 16.96 20.12 28.26
CA ASP A 568 15.89 21.14 28.29
C ASP A 568 14.86 20.99 27.16
N ASN A 569 15.06 20.02 26.25
CA ASN A 569 14.23 19.91 25.04
C ASN A 569 13.93 18.46 24.64
N SER A 570 13.76 17.55 25.59
CA SER A 570 13.51 16.13 25.31
C SER A 570 12.40 15.52 26.15
N LEU A 571 12.22 15.96 27.41
CA LEU A 571 11.17 15.50 28.32
C LEU A 571 9.89 16.34 28.17
N GLY A 572 8.72 15.70 28.28
CA GLY A 572 7.42 16.38 28.19
C GLY A 572 7.00 16.74 26.75
N ASP A 573 6.00 17.59 26.65
CA ASP A 573 5.39 17.98 25.36
C ASP A 573 6.28 18.93 24.57
N SER A 574 6.38 18.71 23.27
CA SER A 574 6.88 19.69 22.31
C SER A 574 5.86 20.82 22.13
N GLU A 575 6.25 21.88 21.42
CA GLU A 575 5.24 22.76 20.85
C GLU A 575 4.22 21.97 20.03
N LYS A 576 2.98 22.50 19.92
CA LYS A 576 1.94 21.92 19.06
C LYS A 576 1.92 22.65 17.72
N LYS A 577 2.17 21.91 16.65
CA LYS A 577 2.14 22.47 15.30
C LYS A 577 0.83 22.10 14.60
N THR A 578 0.11 23.10 14.10
CA THR A 578 -1.15 22.92 13.38
C THR A 578 -0.99 23.26 11.92
N PHE A 579 -1.45 22.33 11.06
CA PHE A 579 -1.52 22.50 9.62
C PHE A 579 -2.99 22.61 9.20
N ASN A 580 -3.29 23.62 8.41
CA ASN A 580 -4.61 23.81 7.81
C ASN A 580 -4.48 23.61 6.31
N ASN A 581 -5.17 22.58 5.81
CA ASN A 581 -5.08 22.16 4.42
C ASN A 581 -6.45 22.18 3.78
N PHE A 582 -6.48 22.36 2.48
CA PHE A 582 -7.72 22.32 1.72
C PHE A 582 -7.53 21.62 0.39
N SER A 583 -8.62 21.08 -0.13
CA SER A 583 -8.65 20.54 -1.48
C SER A 583 -9.88 21.00 -2.22
N THR A 584 -9.77 21.08 -3.54
CA THR A 584 -10.90 21.33 -4.44
C THR A 584 -10.73 20.50 -5.69
N LYS A 585 -11.82 19.96 -6.20
CA LYS A 585 -11.83 19.22 -7.46
C LYS A 585 -13.00 19.56 -8.34
N VAL A 586 -12.77 19.39 -9.64
CA VAL A 586 -13.79 19.36 -10.67
C VAL A 586 -13.59 18.11 -11.51
N ALA A 587 -14.65 17.35 -11.73
CA ALA A 587 -14.65 16.20 -12.62
C ALA A 587 -15.86 16.29 -13.57
N VAL A 588 -15.63 16.11 -14.85
CA VAL A 588 -16.65 16.15 -15.89
C VAL A 588 -16.59 14.87 -16.70
N MET A 589 -17.71 14.18 -16.84
CA MET A 589 -17.85 13.04 -17.75
C MET A 589 -18.91 13.35 -18.78
N HIS A 590 -18.53 13.35 -20.06
CA HIS A 590 -19.44 13.54 -21.19
C HIS A 590 -19.63 12.23 -21.94
N LYS A 591 -20.89 11.80 -22.07
CA LYS A 591 -21.32 10.60 -22.79
C LYS A 591 -21.64 11.00 -24.24
N ILE A 592 -20.63 10.94 -25.14
CA ILE A 592 -20.83 11.26 -26.57
C ILE A 592 -21.87 10.31 -27.17
N SER A 593 -21.85 9.05 -26.76
CA SER A 593 -22.84 8.03 -27.12
C SER A 593 -22.84 6.91 -26.05
N GLY A 594 -23.69 5.90 -26.20
CA GLY A 594 -23.67 4.71 -25.33
C GLY A 594 -22.38 3.90 -25.35
N ARG A 595 -21.44 4.23 -26.23
CA ARG A 595 -20.13 3.54 -26.35
C ARG A 595 -18.93 4.42 -26.13
N HIS A 596 -19.06 5.73 -26.25
CA HIS A 596 -17.97 6.71 -26.23
C HIS A 596 -18.15 7.69 -25.08
N TYR A 597 -17.18 7.74 -24.18
CA TYR A 597 -17.16 8.60 -23.00
C TYR A 597 -15.85 9.37 -22.94
N VAL A 598 -15.93 10.65 -22.63
CA VAL A 598 -14.77 11.49 -22.37
C VAL A 598 -14.90 12.02 -20.93
N SER A 599 -13.84 11.93 -20.15
CA SER A 599 -13.78 12.54 -18.82
C SER A 599 -12.58 13.47 -18.71
N ALA A 600 -12.80 14.59 -18.03
CA ALA A 600 -11.76 15.55 -17.68
C ALA A 600 -11.85 15.85 -16.17
N ASN A 601 -10.76 15.65 -15.46
CA ASN A 601 -10.67 15.81 -14.02
C ASN A 601 -9.55 16.77 -13.68
N ALA A 602 -9.75 17.61 -12.67
CA ALA A 602 -8.71 18.49 -12.12
C ALA A 602 -8.86 18.56 -10.60
N MET A 603 -7.74 18.62 -9.89
CA MET A 603 -7.69 18.73 -8.45
C MET A 603 -6.52 19.61 -8.01
N TYR A 604 -6.79 20.45 -7.01
CA TYR A 604 -5.82 21.20 -6.25
C TYR A 604 -5.91 20.79 -4.80
N LEU A 605 -4.79 20.55 -4.13
CA LEU A 605 -4.78 20.27 -2.70
C LEU A 605 -3.47 20.71 -2.05
N THR A 606 -3.57 21.03 -0.75
CA THR A 606 -2.42 21.15 0.13
C THR A 606 -2.40 19.98 1.10
N GLN A 607 -1.22 19.56 1.53
CA GLN A 607 -1.05 18.37 2.39
C GLN A 607 0.08 18.59 3.39
N ALA A 608 -0.18 18.31 4.68
CA ALA A 608 0.84 18.39 5.72
C ALA A 608 1.95 17.36 5.47
N PRO A 609 3.20 17.67 5.84
CA PRO A 609 4.28 16.69 5.82
C PRO A 609 3.95 15.48 6.70
N SER A 610 4.44 14.31 6.31
CA SER A 610 4.35 13.13 7.17
C SER A 610 5.12 13.35 8.48
N VAL A 611 4.75 12.65 9.55
CA VAL A 611 5.43 12.75 10.85
C VAL A 611 6.92 12.49 10.74
N ARG A 612 7.31 11.51 9.90
CA ARG A 612 8.71 11.21 9.64
C ARG A 612 9.50 12.43 9.13
N ASN A 613 8.86 13.28 8.35
CA ASN A 613 9.44 14.50 7.78
C ASN A 613 9.08 15.76 8.58
N SER A 614 8.63 15.62 9.82
CA SER A 614 8.22 16.75 10.67
C SER A 614 9.20 17.03 11.80
N PHE A 615 9.73 15.99 12.46
CA PHE A 615 10.65 16.14 13.60
C PHE A 615 12.09 15.89 13.18
N MET A 616 13.00 16.69 13.72
CA MET A 616 14.44 16.61 13.45
C MET A 616 15.03 15.25 13.88
N SER A 617 14.79 14.88 15.15
CA SER A 617 15.20 13.61 15.75
C SER A 617 14.27 13.28 16.92
N PRO A 618 13.10 12.70 16.66
CA PRO A 618 12.09 12.48 17.71
C PRO A 618 12.54 11.50 18.81
N ARG A 619 13.62 10.73 18.55
CA ARG A 619 14.22 9.84 19.57
C ARG A 619 14.95 10.60 20.67
N THR A 620 15.46 11.80 20.38
CA THR A 620 16.35 12.53 21.29
C THR A 620 15.79 13.89 21.71
N ARG A 621 14.92 14.53 20.93
CA ARG A 621 14.46 15.91 21.19
C ARG A 621 13.09 16.26 20.60
N ASN A 622 12.53 17.37 21.10
CA ASN A 622 11.19 17.88 20.76
C ASN A 622 11.14 18.79 19.51
N SER A 623 12.28 19.02 18.85
CA SER A 623 12.39 20.01 17.76
C SER A 623 11.72 19.56 16.47
N PHE A 624 10.85 20.39 15.93
CA PHE A 624 10.40 20.30 14.53
C PHE A 624 11.51 20.68 13.55
N LEU A 625 11.36 20.25 12.29
CA LEU A 625 12.23 20.69 11.21
C LEU A 625 12.02 22.19 10.94
N PRO A 626 13.09 22.95 10.66
CA PRO A 626 12.97 24.33 10.21
C PRO A 626 12.20 24.41 8.88
N GLY A 627 11.41 25.49 8.71
CA GLY A 627 10.69 25.72 7.45
C GLY A 627 9.60 24.70 7.13
N LEU A 628 9.08 24.00 8.16
CA LEU A 628 8.06 22.97 7.99
C LEU A 628 6.72 23.57 7.56
N GLU A 629 6.34 23.35 6.31
CA GLU A 629 5.10 23.81 5.67
C GLU A 629 4.40 22.69 4.92
N SER A 630 3.14 22.89 4.56
CA SER A 630 2.38 21.95 3.75
C SER A 630 2.82 22.01 2.29
N GLN A 631 2.98 20.86 1.65
CA GLN A 631 3.20 20.77 0.21
C GLN A 631 1.94 21.14 -0.56
N THR A 632 2.11 21.56 -1.82
CA THR A 632 1.03 21.87 -2.74
C THR A 632 1.03 20.89 -3.92
N ILE A 633 -0.15 20.43 -4.32
CA ILE A 633 -0.31 19.46 -5.42
C ILE A 633 -1.36 19.98 -6.41
N TYR A 634 -0.99 19.98 -7.69
CA TYR A 634 -1.86 20.24 -8.82
C TYR A 634 -1.97 19.01 -9.69
N SER A 635 -3.16 18.56 -10.02
CA SER A 635 -3.35 17.38 -10.86
C SER A 635 -4.46 17.61 -11.89
N GLY A 636 -4.22 17.14 -13.12
CA GLY A 636 -5.18 17.15 -14.20
C GLY A 636 -5.13 15.85 -15.00
N GLU A 637 -6.28 15.41 -15.50
CA GLU A 637 -6.43 14.20 -16.28
C GLU A 637 -7.49 14.38 -17.37
N LEU A 638 -7.21 13.85 -18.55
CA LEU A 638 -8.14 13.71 -19.65
C LEU A 638 -8.19 12.24 -20.08
N SER A 639 -9.38 11.64 -20.06
CA SER A 639 -9.56 10.23 -20.41
C SER A 639 -10.63 10.04 -21.47
N TYR A 640 -10.38 9.13 -22.39
CA TYR A 640 -11.34 8.63 -23.36
C TYR A 640 -11.59 7.16 -23.10
N ASN A 641 -12.85 6.77 -22.96
CA ASN A 641 -13.29 5.41 -22.73
C ASN A 641 -14.19 4.95 -23.88
N TYR A 642 -13.87 3.80 -24.43
CA TYR A 642 -14.68 3.09 -25.42
C TYR A 642 -15.21 1.78 -24.84
N ARG A 643 -16.50 1.52 -24.96
CA ARG A 643 -17.16 0.31 -24.48
C ARG A 643 -18.10 -0.25 -25.53
N SER A 644 -17.82 -1.46 -25.96
CA SER A 644 -18.70 -2.25 -26.82
C SER A 644 -18.73 -3.71 -26.32
N PRO A 645 -19.60 -4.58 -26.86
CA PRO A 645 -19.63 -6.00 -26.49
C PRO A 645 -18.31 -6.74 -26.74
N PHE A 646 -17.53 -6.27 -27.72
CA PHE A 646 -16.31 -6.93 -28.17
C PHE A 646 -15.02 -6.20 -27.77
N ILE A 647 -15.08 -4.90 -27.56
CA ILE A 647 -13.92 -4.06 -27.29
C ILE A 647 -14.22 -3.16 -26.09
N LYS A 648 -13.32 -3.16 -25.11
CA LYS A 648 -13.24 -2.16 -24.05
C LYS A 648 -11.89 -1.48 -24.14
N GLY A 649 -11.85 -0.18 -24.05
CA GLY A 649 -10.61 0.57 -24.10
C GLY A 649 -10.68 1.82 -23.26
N ARG A 650 -9.54 2.19 -22.65
CA ARG A 650 -9.29 3.47 -21.98
C ARG A 650 -7.97 4.04 -22.48
N PHE A 651 -7.97 5.34 -22.75
CA PHE A 651 -6.78 6.14 -23.00
C PHE A 651 -6.83 7.34 -22.08
N SER A 652 -5.79 7.57 -21.31
CA SER A 652 -5.71 8.68 -20.37
C SER A 652 -4.40 9.42 -20.52
N ALA A 653 -4.47 10.75 -20.49
CA ALA A 653 -3.32 11.62 -20.35
C ALA A 653 -3.42 12.32 -19.01
N TYR A 654 -2.32 12.41 -18.27
CA TYR A 654 -2.30 13.03 -16.96
C TYR A 654 -1.07 13.94 -16.78
N TYR A 655 -1.25 14.90 -15.90
CA TYR A 655 -0.22 15.85 -15.48
C TYR A 655 -0.39 16.17 -14.00
N THR A 656 0.66 16.02 -13.21
CA THR A 656 0.65 16.34 -11.78
C THR A 656 1.96 16.99 -11.37
N GLU A 657 1.88 18.07 -10.62
CA GLU A 657 3.02 18.70 -9.95
C GLU A 657 2.85 18.62 -8.43
N PHE A 658 3.93 18.22 -7.78
CA PHE A 658 4.12 18.33 -6.33
C PHE A 658 5.13 19.43 -6.07
N LYS A 659 4.80 20.35 -5.18
CA LYS A 659 5.64 21.51 -4.84
C LYS A 659 5.92 21.58 -3.36
N ASP A 660 7.09 22.08 -3.02
CA ASP A 660 7.52 22.35 -1.65
C ASP A 660 7.52 21.12 -0.75
N GLN A 661 7.88 19.94 -1.32
CA GLN A 661 8.05 18.73 -0.55
C GLN A 661 9.27 18.82 0.37
N ILE A 662 9.16 18.18 1.54
CA ILE A 662 10.23 18.08 2.54
C ILE A 662 10.61 16.60 2.69
N LYS A 663 11.92 16.33 2.72
CA LYS A 663 12.44 14.97 2.95
C LYS A 663 13.54 14.97 4.00
N LEU A 664 13.36 14.12 5.02
CA LEU A 664 14.38 13.88 6.04
C LEU A 664 15.06 12.53 5.79
N MET A 665 16.38 12.52 5.79
CA MET A 665 17.22 11.32 5.77
C MET A 665 18.20 11.40 6.91
N SER A 666 18.43 10.29 7.63
CA SER A 666 19.42 10.23 8.70
C SER A 666 20.46 9.18 8.35
N PHE A 667 21.72 9.53 8.44
CA PHE A 667 22.84 8.62 8.16
C PHE A 667 24.07 9.00 8.99
N TYR A 668 24.98 8.02 9.13
CA TYR A 668 26.25 8.26 9.79
C TYR A 668 27.23 8.88 8.81
N ASN A 669 27.77 10.06 9.15
CA ASN A 669 28.79 10.73 8.38
C ASN A 669 30.18 10.31 8.93
N ASP A 670 30.93 9.53 8.15
CA ASP A 670 32.22 9.01 8.55
C ASP A 670 33.30 10.09 8.69
N SER A 671 33.22 11.21 7.95
CA SER A 671 34.18 12.30 8.02
C SER A 671 33.99 13.16 9.26
N GLU A 672 32.75 13.35 9.67
CA GLU A 672 32.37 14.16 10.84
C GLU A 672 32.20 13.32 12.10
N HIS A 673 32.36 12.00 12.00
CA HIS A 673 32.16 11.02 13.07
C HIS A 673 30.84 11.19 13.84
N THR A 674 29.73 11.52 13.15
CA THR A 674 28.44 11.77 13.78
C THR A 674 27.29 11.33 12.92
N PHE A 675 26.12 11.08 13.54
CA PHE A 675 24.87 11.00 12.81
C PHE A 675 24.45 12.40 12.35
N GLY A 676 24.18 12.52 11.05
CA GLY A 676 23.61 13.70 10.43
C GLY A 676 22.13 13.50 10.08
N ASN A 677 21.31 14.46 10.41
CA ASN A 677 19.94 14.59 9.95
C ASN A 677 19.93 15.50 8.73
N TYR A 678 19.79 14.91 7.55
CA TYR A 678 19.83 15.57 6.25
C TYR A 678 18.42 15.99 5.86
N VAL A 679 18.15 17.26 5.91
CA VAL A 679 16.85 17.86 5.62
C VAL A 679 16.91 18.52 4.25
N MET A 680 16.09 18.07 3.30
CA MET A 680 15.89 18.72 2.01
C MET A 680 14.54 19.43 1.99
N THR A 681 14.52 20.67 1.56
CA THR A 681 13.32 21.52 1.41
C THR A 681 13.22 22.05 -0.01
N GLY A 682 12.00 22.39 -0.45
CA GLY A 682 11.76 22.91 -1.80
C GLY A 682 11.96 21.84 -2.88
N ILE A 683 11.59 20.60 -2.60
CA ILE A 683 11.60 19.52 -3.60
C ILE A 683 10.33 19.63 -4.44
N ASP A 684 10.49 19.95 -5.72
CA ASP A 684 9.40 19.92 -6.68
C ASP A 684 9.55 18.74 -7.62
N THR A 685 8.45 18.02 -7.86
CA THR A 685 8.41 16.94 -8.85
C THR A 685 7.23 17.08 -9.80
N ARG A 686 7.46 16.65 -11.05
CA ARG A 686 6.42 16.59 -12.06
C ARG A 686 6.23 15.14 -12.49
N HIS A 687 4.98 14.72 -12.54
CA HIS A 687 4.57 13.41 -13.02
C HIS A 687 3.59 13.61 -14.19
N MET A 688 3.98 13.24 -15.39
CA MET A 688 3.10 13.31 -16.54
C MET A 688 3.22 12.05 -17.40
N GLY A 689 2.20 11.74 -18.16
CA GLY A 689 2.26 10.56 -19.00
C GLY A 689 0.94 10.17 -19.65
N LEU A 690 0.99 9.03 -20.30
CA LEU A 690 -0.11 8.39 -21.00
C LEU A 690 -0.34 6.98 -20.43
N GLU A 691 -1.60 6.62 -20.24
CA GLU A 691 -2.05 5.28 -19.88
C GLU A 691 -3.00 4.78 -20.96
N ALA A 692 -2.81 3.55 -21.42
CA ALA A 692 -3.69 2.90 -22.37
C ALA A 692 -4.00 1.48 -21.91
N GLY A 693 -5.27 1.09 -21.99
CA GLY A 693 -5.70 -0.29 -21.78
C GLY A 693 -6.76 -0.65 -22.79
N VAL A 694 -6.59 -1.78 -23.46
CA VAL A 694 -7.55 -2.31 -24.43
C VAL A 694 -7.77 -3.80 -24.18
N GLU A 695 -9.01 -4.22 -24.11
CA GLU A 695 -9.43 -5.62 -24.11
C GLU A 695 -10.28 -5.88 -25.36
N VAL A 696 -9.93 -6.89 -26.12
CA VAL A 696 -10.65 -7.34 -27.31
C VAL A 696 -11.12 -8.78 -27.11
N LYS A 697 -12.41 -9.02 -27.18
CA LYS A 697 -12.99 -10.36 -27.32
C LYS A 697 -12.95 -10.78 -28.79
N VAL A 698 -11.91 -11.53 -29.16
CA VAL A 698 -11.71 -11.99 -30.54
C VAL A 698 -12.76 -13.05 -30.90
N THR A 699 -13.05 -13.95 -29.93
CA THR A 699 -14.18 -14.89 -29.97
C THR A 699 -14.85 -14.89 -28.59
N PRO A 700 -15.98 -15.59 -28.39
CA PRO A 700 -16.55 -15.76 -27.05
C PRO A 700 -15.56 -16.35 -26.04
N GLU A 701 -14.63 -17.18 -26.52
CA GLU A 701 -13.65 -17.90 -25.70
C GLU A 701 -12.29 -17.19 -25.60
N ILE A 702 -11.91 -16.38 -26.60
CA ILE A 702 -10.57 -15.77 -26.68
C ILE A 702 -10.66 -14.27 -26.42
N LYS A 703 -9.90 -13.84 -25.40
CA LYS A 703 -9.68 -12.42 -25.07
C LYS A 703 -8.22 -12.07 -25.22
N VAL A 704 -7.97 -10.92 -25.79
CA VAL A 704 -6.64 -10.30 -25.89
C VAL A 704 -6.70 -8.98 -25.14
N ASN A 705 -5.76 -8.76 -24.26
CA ASN A 705 -5.58 -7.48 -23.56
C ASN A 705 -4.19 -6.90 -23.86
N ALA A 706 -4.14 -5.59 -23.98
CA ALA A 706 -2.88 -4.85 -24.07
C ALA A 706 -2.97 -3.61 -23.18
N VAL A 707 -1.91 -3.36 -22.41
CA VAL A 707 -1.81 -2.19 -21.55
C VAL A 707 -0.44 -1.54 -21.71
N ALA A 708 -0.42 -0.23 -21.60
CA ALA A 708 0.79 0.58 -21.64
C ALA A 708 0.69 1.73 -20.64
N ALA A 709 1.73 1.91 -19.83
CA ALA A 709 1.98 3.09 -19.03
C ALA A 709 3.27 3.73 -19.56
N ILE A 710 3.20 4.99 -19.95
CA ILE A 710 4.33 5.76 -20.48
C ILE A 710 4.40 7.03 -19.63
N GLY A 711 5.30 7.06 -18.66
CA GLY A 711 5.49 8.18 -17.76
C GLY A 711 6.79 8.93 -18.01
N ASP A 712 6.81 10.17 -17.53
CA ASP A 712 7.97 11.04 -17.37
C ASP A 712 7.86 11.70 -16.00
N TYR A 713 8.60 11.14 -15.02
CA TYR A 713 8.58 11.59 -13.63
C TYR A 713 9.93 12.22 -13.32
N THR A 714 9.95 13.55 -13.14
CA THR A 714 11.19 14.31 -13.01
C THR A 714 11.15 15.32 -11.89
N TYR A 715 12.31 15.56 -11.29
CA TYR A 715 12.51 16.70 -10.39
C TYR A 715 12.50 18.00 -11.18
N ARG A 716 11.86 19.04 -10.63
CA ARG A 716 11.71 20.36 -11.29
C ARG A 716 12.47 21.49 -10.60
N SER A 717 12.96 21.23 -9.39
CA SER A 717 13.76 22.16 -8.60
C SER A 717 15.11 21.56 -8.23
N ASN A 718 16.04 22.41 -7.84
CA ASN A 718 17.21 22.07 -7.07
C ASN A 718 16.87 22.32 -5.59
N PRO A 719 16.56 21.27 -4.79
CA PRO A 719 16.22 21.45 -3.39
C PRO A 719 17.39 22.02 -2.60
N LYS A 720 17.09 22.64 -1.46
CA LYS A 720 18.09 23.08 -0.49
C LYS A 720 18.22 22.04 0.61
N ALA A 721 19.48 21.69 0.92
CA ALA A 721 19.81 20.75 1.94
C ALA A 721 20.48 21.41 3.13
N SER A 722 20.08 20.99 4.32
CA SER A 722 20.74 21.35 5.58
C SER A 722 21.02 20.08 6.37
N VAL A 723 22.20 19.96 6.97
CA VAL A 723 22.55 18.82 7.81
C VAL A 723 22.74 19.27 9.24
N TYR A 724 22.02 18.64 10.14
CA TYR A 724 22.11 18.88 11.57
C TYR A 724 22.69 17.66 12.27
N GLN A 725 23.73 17.89 13.08
CA GLN A 725 24.29 16.82 13.90
C GLN A 725 23.28 16.31 14.90
N ASP A 726 23.19 15.01 15.09
CA ASP A 726 22.30 14.42 16.07
C ASP A 726 22.73 14.70 17.50
N ASN A 727 24.07 14.81 17.73
CA ASN A 727 24.64 14.97 19.06
C ASN A 727 24.46 16.37 19.68
N ASN A 728 24.39 17.43 18.89
CA ASN A 728 24.37 18.81 19.45
C ASN A 728 23.42 19.76 18.71
N ALA A 729 22.65 19.27 17.76
CA ALA A 729 21.81 20.08 16.87
C ALA A 729 22.54 21.14 16.04
N LYS A 730 23.88 21.15 16.05
CA LYS A 730 24.66 22.10 15.24
C LYS A 730 24.45 21.79 13.77
N ALA A 731 24.20 22.82 12.98
CA ALA A 731 24.20 22.68 11.54
C ALA A 731 25.64 22.49 11.04
N LEU A 732 25.93 21.39 10.36
CA LEU A 732 27.20 21.20 9.64
C LEU A 732 27.24 22.15 8.43
N PHE A 733 26.11 22.25 7.73
CA PHE A 733 25.86 23.25 6.70
C PHE A 733 24.35 23.53 6.59
N GLN A 734 24.02 24.66 5.98
CA GLN A 734 22.64 25.08 5.74
C GLN A 734 22.46 25.55 4.30
N ASP A 735 21.27 25.33 3.75
CA ASP A 735 20.82 25.81 2.45
C ASP A 735 21.73 25.46 1.26
N ARG A 736 22.47 24.35 1.34
CA ARG A 736 23.30 23.87 0.25
C ARG A 736 22.42 23.38 -0.90
N GLU A 737 22.69 23.85 -2.11
CA GLU A 737 21.95 23.42 -3.29
C GLU A 737 22.32 21.99 -3.67
N VAL A 738 21.27 21.20 -4.00
CA VAL A 738 21.38 19.83 -4.52
C VAL A 738 20.88 19.81 -5.95
N ASN A 739 21.72 19.45 -6.90
CA ASN A 739 21.42 19.46 -8.34
C ASN A 739 20.53 18.28 -8.74
N PHE A 740 19.22 18.38 -8.44
CA PHE A 740 18.23 17.34 -8.77
C PHE A 740 17.39 17.68 -10.00
N LYS A 741 17.33 18.95 -10.39
CA LYS A 741 16.51 19.40 -11.52
C LYS A 741 16.78 18.57 -12.78
N ASP A 742 15.69 18.16 -13.44
CA ASP A 742 15.64 17.35 -14.66
C ASP A 742 16.16 15.91 -14.51
N ARG A 743 16.46 15.44 -13.29
CA ARG A 743 16.70 14.03 -12.98
C ARG A 743 15.38 13.30 -12.73
N PHE A 744 15.43 11.98 -12.81
CA PHE A 744 14.24 11.14 -12.73
C PHE A 744 13.88 10.78 -11.29
N VAL A 745 12.56 10.76 -11.00
CA VAL A 745 12.04 10.23 -9.74
C VAL A 745 12.24 8.71 -9.75
N ASP A 746 12.76 8.20 -8.64
CA ASP A 746 13.17 6.81 -8.46
C ASP A 746 12.04 5.87 -8.00
N GLY A 747 12.36 4.59 -7.92
CA GLY A 747 11.57 3.56 -7.24
C GLY A 747 10.37 3.02 -8.02
N THR A 748 10.25 3.35 -9.31
CA THR A 748 9.24 2.78 -10.21
C THR A 748 9.73 2.82 -11.66
N PRO A 749 9.39 1.84 -12.52
CA PRO A 749 9.59 1.97 -13.95
C PRO A 749 8.83 3.18 -14.49
N GLN A 750 9.49 4.00 -15.30
CA GLN A 750 8.84 5.12 -16.01
C GLN A 750 7.90 4.59 -17.10
N GLN A 751 8.21 3.42 -17.64
CA GLN A 751 7.43 2.77 -18.70
C GLN A 751 7.19 1.30 -18.39
N ALA A 752 5.94 0.86 -18.52
CA ALA A 752 5.53 -0.52 -18.34
C ALA A 752 4.50 -0.92 -19.41
N TYR A 753 4.69 -2.10 -19.98
CA TYR A 753 3.85 -2.63 -21.05
C TYR A 753 3.46 -4.06 -20.74
N SER A 754 2.25 -4.47 -21.09
CA SER A 754 1.83 -5.87 -21.07
C SER A 754 0.94 -6.19 -22.26
N ILE A 755 1.12 -7.37 -22.79
CA ILE A 755 0.20 -7.99 -23.74
C ILE A 755 -0.18 -9.37 -23.22
N GLY A 756 -1.48 -9.66 -23.22
CA GLY A 756 -2.00 -10.92 -22.70
C GLY A 756 -3.01 -11.55 -23.63
N VAL A 757 -3.04 -12.87 -23.61
CA VAL A 757 -4.05 -13.68 -24.29
C VAL A 757 -4.66 -14.64 -23.28
N LYS A 758 -5.98 -14.68 -23.22
CA LYS A 758 -6.72 -15.60 -22.35
C LYS A 758 -7.73 -16.41 -23.17
N TYR A 759 -7.75 -17.72 -22.95
CA TYR A 759 -8.76 -18.63 -23.47
C TYR A 759 -9.67 -19.09 -22.35
N ASP A 760 -10.96 -18.86 -22.46
CA ASP A 760 -12.02 -19.31 -21.54
C ASP A 760 -12.81 -20.45 -22.19
N SER A 761 -12.60 -21.69 -21.77
CA SER A 761 -13.28 -22.86 -22.33
C SER A 761 -14.74 -22.97 -21.88
N PRO A 762 -15.67 -23.36 -22.76
CA PRO A 762 -17.04 -23.72 -22.36
C PRO A 762 -17.15 -24.85 -21.32
N LYS A 763 -16.04 -25.59 -21.12
CA LYS A 763 -15.95 -26.68 -20.13
C LYS A 763 -15.40 -26.22 -18.77
N TYR A 764 -15.54 -24.92 -18.44
CA TYR A 764 -15.18 -24.34 -17.14
C TYR A 764 -13.69 -24.45 -16.78
N TRP A 765 -12.81 -24.37 -17.76
CA TRP A 765 -11.37 -24.16 -17.55
C TRP A 765 -10.89 -22.99 -18.40
N TRP A 766 -9.82 -22.38 -17.97
CA TRP A 766 -9.23 -21.26 -18.66
C TRP A 766 -7.71 -21.30 -18.56
N ILE A 767 -7.04 -20.71 -19.52
CA ILE A 767 -5.59 -20.53 -19.53
C ILE A 767 -5.29 -19.16 -20.14
N GLY A 768 -4.24 -18.52 -19.65
CA GLY A 768 -3.79 -17.27 -20.20
C GLY A 768 -2.29 -17.09 -20.01
N VAL A 769 -1.72 -16.22 -20.84
CA VAL A 769 -0.32 -15.84 -20.83
C VAL A 769 -0.22 -14.33 -20.96
N ASN A 770 0.68 -13.70 -20.19
CA ASN A 770 1.04 -12.29 -20.30
C ASN A 770 2.53 -12.17 -20.55
N GLY A 771 2.92 -11.33 -21.51
CA GLY A 771 4.28 -10.83 -21.67
C GLY A 771 4.36 -9.40 -21.17
N ASN A 772 5.28 -9.11 -20.25
CA ASN A 772 5.43 -7.82 -19.59
C ASN A 772 6.82 -7.24 -19.88
N MET A 773 6.92 -5.94 -20.10
CA MET A 773 8.17 -5.24 -20.35
C MET A 773 8.24 -3.98 -19.50
N PHE A 774 9.41 -3.75 -18.89
CA PHE A 774 9.69 -2.61 -18.01
C PHE A 774 10.91 -1.86 -18.48
N ARG A 775 10.81 -0.52 -18.49
CA ARG A 775 11.86 0.34 -19.03
C ARG A 775 12.05 1.59 -18.20
N ASN A 776 13.27 2.16 -18.30
CA ASN A 776 13.62 3.44 -17.67
C ASN A 776 13.38 3.39 -16.15
N ILE A 777 14.06 2.46 -15.49
CA ILE A 777 14.11 2.36 -14.02
C ILE A 777 15.37 3.09 -13.56
N TYR A 778 15.25 3.96 -12.56
CA TYR A 778 16.35 4.77 -12.04
C TYR A 778 16.56 4.52 -10.55
N LEU A 779 17.81 4.51 -10.11
CA LEU A 779 18.19 4.37 -8.71
C LEU A 779 17.83 5.62 -7.90
N SER A 780 17.56 5.41 -6.61
CA SER A 780 17.41 6.48 -5.63
C SER A 780 18.76 7.14 -5.38
N MET A 781 18.82 8.44 -5.56
CA MET A 781 20.07 9.21 -5.53
C MET A 781 20.52 9.53 -4.12
N ASN A 782 21.83 9.48 -3.89
CA ASN A 782 22.47 10.14 -2.76
C ASN A 782 22.56 11.65 -3.04
N PRO A 783 21.89 12.53 -2.29
CA PRO A 783 21.92 13.97 -2.55
C PRO A 783 23.29 14.61 -2.35
N GLU A 784 24.14 14.06 -1.48
CA GLU A 784 25.49 14.55 -1.25
C GLU A 784 26.35 14.54 -2.53
N ARG A 785 26.18 13.50 -3.36
CA ARG A 785 26.87 13.37 -4.64
C ARG A 785 26.45 14.43 -5.68
N ARG A 786 25.34 15.11 -5.46
CA ARG A 786 24.76 16.14 -6.37
C ARG A 786 24.97 17.55 -5.86
N THR A 787 25.89 17.73 -4.92
CA THR A 787 26.32 19.06 -4.46
C THR A 787 27.60 19.49 -5.18
N GLU A 788 27.86 20.79 -5.23
CA GLU A 788 29.13 21.32 -5.73
C GLU A 788 30.34 20.79 -4.94
N PHE A 789 30.14 20.48 -3.67
CA PHE A 789 31.20 19.97 -2.78
C PHE A 789 31.66 18.56 -3.18
N ALA A 790 30.82 17.76 -3.73
CA ALA A 790 31.16 16.40 -4.17
C ALA A 790 32.11 16.38 -5.37
N VAL A 791 32.23 17.47 -6.09
CA VAL A 791 33.05 17.57 -7.32
C VAL A 791 34.17 18.58 -7.20
N ILE A 792 34.44 19.08 -6.00
CA ILE A 792 35.60 19.99 -5.75
C ILE A 792 36.89 19.31 -6.18
N GLY A 793 37.62 19.94 -7.11
CA GLY A 793 38.88 19.39 -7.65
C GLY A 793 38.72 18.36 -8.77
N VAL A 794 37.50 18.07 -9.21
CA VAL A 794 37.23 17.24 -10.40
C VAL A 794 36.73 18.15 -11.54
N ASN A 795 37.53 18.23 -12.60
CA ASN A 795 37.19 19.12 -13.71
C ASN A 795 36.27 18.37 -14.72
N PRO A 796 35.06 18.88 -15.01
CA PRO A 796 34.13 18.20 -15.93
C PRO A 796 34.68 18.06 -17.36
N ASP A 797 35.59 18.93 -17.80
CA ASP A 797 36.14 18.89 -19.17
C ASP A 797 37.31 17.92 -19.29
N THR A 798 38.21 17.86 -18.28
CA THR A 798 39.42 17.01 -18.32
C THR A 798 39.23 15.67 -17.63
N ASP A 799 38.34 15.59 -16.62
CA ASP A 799 38.04 14.38 -15.84
C ASP A 799 36.57 13.97 -15.98
N SER A 800 36.04 14.10 -17.18
CA SER A 800 34.61 13.94 -17.46
C SER A 800 34.03 12.59 -17.01
N GLU A 801 34.77 11.50 -17.18
CA GLU A 801 34.34 10.16 -16.73
C GLU A 801 34.16 10.12 -15.21
N LYS A 802 35.17 10.62 -14.45
CA LYS A 802 35.09 10.70 -12.99
C LYS A 802 34.00 11.65 -12.54
N TYR A 803 33.87 12.80 -13.18
CA TYR A 803 32.79 13.77 -12.86
C TYR A 803 31.41 13.12 -13.04
N ASN A 804 31.17 12.50 -14.20
CA ASN A 804 29.91 11.84 -14.52
C ASN A 804 29.62 10.67 -13.56
N SER A 805 30.62 9.86 -13.21
CA SER A 805 30.45 8.78 -12.24
C SER A 805 29.98 9.24 -10.85
N ILE A 806 30.32 10.50 -10.47
CA ILE A 806 29.86 11.10 -9.22
C ILE A 806 28.43 11.59 -9.35
N VAL A 807 28.13 12.39 -10.41
CA VAL A 807 26.90 13.18 -10.47
C VAL A 807 25.75 12.51 -11.22
N ASP A 808 26.01 11.55 -12.11
CA ASP A 808 24.98 10.93 -12.91
C ASP A 808 24.10 9.98 -12.09
N GLN A 809 22.84 9.96 -12.43
CA GLN A 809 21.87 9.02 -11.86
C GLN A 809 21.98 7.68 -12.58
N GLU A 810 22.13 6.60 -11.84
CA GLU A 810 22.17 5.27 -12.44
C GLU A 810 20.82 4.89 -13.03
N LYS A 811 20.86 4.47 -14.29
CA LYS A 811 19.74 3.91 -15.03
C LYS A 811 19.91 2.40 -15.13
N LEU A 812 18.91 1.65 -14.69
CA LEU A 812 18.89 0.20 -14.76
C LEU A 812 18.49 -0.32 -16.15
N ASP A 813 18.88 -1.55 -16.44
CA ASP A 813 18.54 -2.21 -17.71
C ASP A 813 17.05 -2.43 -17.90
N ASN A 814 16.63 -2.41 -19.16
CA ASN A 814 15.26 -2.79 -19.52
C ASN A 814 15.08 -4.30 -19.38
N ASN A 815 13.98 -4.71 -18.80
CA ASN A 815 13.71 -6.11 -18.52
C ASN A 815 12.29 -6.53 -18.92
N PHE A 816 12.12 -7.84 -19.12
CA PHE A 816 10.82 -8.42 -19.45
C PHE A 816 10.58 -9.72 -18.67
N THR A 817 9.31 -10.05 -18.50
CA THR A 817 8.84 -11.30 -17.89
C THR A 817 7.69 -11.90 -18.68
N ILE A 818 7.49 -13.20 -18.54
CA ILE A 818 6.32 -13.90 -19.06
C ILE A 818 5.65 -14.62 -17.91
N ASP A 819 4.33 -14.44 -17.77
CA ASP A 819 3.51 -15.05 -16.73
C ASP A 819 2.47 -15.97 -17.36
N LEU A 820 2.25 -17.12 -16.75
CA LEU A 820 1.24 -18.10 -17.13
C LEU A 820 0.22 -18.27 -16.01
N PHE A 821 -1.05 -18.33 -16.36
CA PHE A 821 -2.12 -18.57 -15.40
C PHE A 821 -3.18 -19.50 -15.98
N ALA A 822 -3.73 -20.38 -15.15
CA ALA A 822 -4.73 -21.34 -15.53
C ALA A 822 -5.68 -21.63 -14.39
N GLY A 823 -6.87 -22.11 -14.72
CA GLY A 823 -7.81 -22.55 -13.71
C GLY A 823 -8.89 -23.47 -14.25
N LYS A 824 -9.54 -24.18 -13.34
CA LYS A 824 -10.67 -25.04 -13.64
C LYS A 824 -11.64 -25.07 -12.48
N SER A 825 -12.94 -25.04 -12.81
CA SER A 825 -14.01 -25.20 -11.84
C SER A 825 -14.81 -26.47 -12.14
N TRP A 826 -15.25 -27.13 -11.07
CA TRP A 826 -16.17 -28.27 -11.12
C TRP A 826 -17.35 -27.99 -10.20
N ARG A 827 -18.51 -28.50 -10.57
CA ARG A 827 -19.68 -28.53 -9.71
C ARG A 827 -20.13 -29.99 -9.52
N VAL A 828 -20.10 -30.44 -8.29
CA VAL A 828 -20.53 -31.77 -7.91
C VAL A 828 -21.67 -31.59 -6.91
N ASN A 829 -22.89 -31.87 -7.36
CA ASN A 829 -24.14 -31.56 -6.63
C ASN A 829 -24.17 -30.06 -6.22
N ASN A 830 -24.19 -29.78 -4.92
CA ASN A 830 -24.20 -28.40 -4.37
C ASN A 830 -22.81 -27.88 -4.04
N VAL A 831 -21.77 -28.68 -4.27
CA VAL A 831 -20.37 -28.32 -3.96
C VAL A 831 -19.72 -27.76 -5.21
N SER A 832 -19.17 -26.59 -5.12
CA SER A 832 -18.30 -25.99 -6.16
C SER A 832 -16.84 -26.15 -5.74
N ILE A 833 -16.04 -26.74 -6.63
CA ILE A 833 -14.60 -26.92 -6.45
C ILE A 833 -13.90 -26.09 -7.52
N TYR A 834 -12.87 -25.37 -7.15
CA TYR A 834 -12.05 -24.59 -8.07
C TYR A 834 -10.57 -24.79 -7.81
N LEU A 835 -9.82 -24.91 -8.88
CA LEU A 835 -8.36 -24.97 -8.89
C LEU A 835 -7.86 -23.80 -9.73
N SER A 836 -6.91 -23.05 -9.21
CA SER A 836 -6.20 -22.04 -9.98
C SER A 836 -4.69 -22.16 -9.76
N ALA A 837 -3.93 -21.83 -10.78
CA ALA A 837 -2.48 -21.84 -10.77
C ALA A 837 -1.97 -20.60 -11.52
N THR A 838 -0.95 -19.98 -10.96
CA THR A 838 -0.18 -18.90 -11.61
C THR A 838 1.29 -19.25 -11.52
N VAL A 839 2.00 -19.07 -12.61
CA VAL A 839 3.47 -19.14 -12.66
C VAL A 839 3.95 -17.81 -13.21
N SER A 840 4.62 -17.03 -12.39
CA SER A 840 5.19 -15.73 -12.76
C SER A 840 6.64 -15.90 -13.14
N ASN A 841 7.12 -15.07 -14.09
CA ASN A 841 8.49 -15.08 -14.57
C ASN A 841 8.94 -16.50 -15.00
N ILE A 842 8.19 -17.11 -15.94
CA ILE A 842 8.44 -18.52 -16.38
C ILE A 842 9.80 -18.70 -17.04
N LEU A 843 10.44 -17.63 -17.49
CA LEU A 843 11.78 -17.64 -18.08
C LEU A 843 12.88 -17.62 -17.04
N ASN A 844 12.53 -17.55 -15.74
CA ASN A 844 13.46 -17.50 -14.62
C ASN A 844 14.49 -16.36 -14.73
N ASN A 845 14.05 -15.19 -15.20
CA ASN A 845 14.92 -14.01 -15.28
C ASN A 845 15.26 -13.52 -13.85
N GLN A 846 16.47 -13.83 -13.38
CA GLN A 846 17.01 -13.42 -12.08
C GLN A 846 17.93 -12.20 -12.15
N ASP A 847 18.23 -11.71 -13.36
CA ASP A 847 19.11 -10.55 -13.58
C ASP A 847 18.30 -9.23 -13.57
N PHE A 848 16.99 -9.31 -13.34
CA PHE A 848 16.13 -8.14 -13.34
C PHE A 848 16.25 -7.36 -12.03
N ILE A 849 16.98 -6.24 -12.05
CA ILE A 849 17.06 -5.28 -10.96
C ILE A 849 15.81 -4.38 -11.03
N THR A 850 14.94 -4.48 -10.03
CA THR A 850 13.67 -3.73 -9.96
C THR A 850 13.81 -2.36 -9.31
N GLY A 851 14.95 -2.06 -8.73
CA GLY A 851 15.28 -0.80 -8.07
C GLY A 851 16.47 -0.93 -7.14
N GLY A 852 16.74 0.13 -6.41
CA GLY A 852 17.85 0.19 -5.48
C GLY A 852 18.13 1.63 -5.07
N TYR A 853 19.23 1.82 -4.37
CA TYR A 853 19.63 3.14 -3.90
C TYR A 853 21.14 3.28 -3.78
N GLU A 854 21.62 4.48 -4.02
CA GLU A 854 22.98 4.87 -3.67
C GLU A 854 23.06 4.99 -2.15
N GLN A 855 24.12 4.47 -1.54
CA GLN A 855 24.31 4.63 -0.10
C GLN A 855 24.50 6.12 0.26
N LEU A 856 23.93 6.54 1.39
CA LEU A 856 24.04 7.94 1.88
C LEU A 856 25.43 8.21 2.49
N ARG A 857 26.48 7.87 1.74
CA ARG A 857 27.88 8.08 2.07
C ARG A 857 28.62 8.50 0.81
N PHE A 858 29.68 9.30 0.94
CA PHE A 858 30.52 9.68 -0.18
C PHE A 858 31.98 9.86 0.26
N ASP A 859 32.92 9.42 -0.56
CA ASP A 859 34.35 9.62 -0.32
C ASP A 859 34.82 10.95 -0.87
N TYR A 860 34.70 12.01 -0.07
CA TYR A 860 35.13 13.36 -0.45
C TYR A 860 36.62 13.49 -0.70
N THR A 861 37.46 12.55 -0.18
CA THR A 861 38.92 12.62 -0.31
C THR A 861 39.39 12.11 -1.66
N ASN A 862 38.92 10.92 -2.06
CA ASN A 862 39.38 10.28 -3.30
C ASN A 862 38.33 10.38 -4.42
N HIS A 863 37.12 10.79 -4.11
CA HIS A 863 35.95 10.79 -5.03
C HIS A 863 35.66 9.38 -5.61
N ASP A 864 35.94 8.35 -4.81
CA ASP A 864 35.72 6.95 -5.18
C ASP A 864 34.26 6.56 -4.88
N VAL A 865 33.45 6.44 -5.91
CA VAL A 865 32.03 6.04 -5.81
C VAL A 865 31.87 4.53 -5.54
N SER A 866 32.87 3.72 -5.83
CA SER A 866 32.85 2.27 -5.63
C SER A 866 33.00 1.87 -4.17
N LYS A 867 33.67 2.70 -3.36
CA LYS A 867 33.89 2.48 -1.91
C LYS A 867 32.58 2.25 -1.15
N TYR A 868 31.51 2.92 -1.56
CA TYR A 868 30.17 2.75 -1.04
C TYR A 868 29.23 2.30 -2.16
N GLY A 869 29.42 1.08 -2.64
CA GLY A 869 28.71 0.51 -3.78
C GLY A 869 27.19 0.62 -3.62
N ASN A 870 26.48 0.83 -4.72
CA ASN A 870 25.02 0.90 -4.73
C ASN A 870 24.39 -0.41 -4.27
N LYS A 871 23.23 -0.33 -3.63
CA LYS A 871 22.46 -1.50 -3.18
C LYS A 871 21.26 -1.74 -4.07
N TYR A 872 21.05 -3.01 -4.45
CA TYR A 872 20.05 -3.38 -5.44
C TYR A 872 18.97 -4.32 -4.89
N TYR A 873 17.79 -4.27 -5.49
CA TYR A 873 16.71 -5.22 -5.30
C TYR A 873 16.47 -5.98 -6.59
N TYR A 874 16.59 -7.29 -6.53
CA TYR A 874 16.34 -8.17 -7.66
C TYR A 874 14.90 -8.69 -7.66
N MET A 875 14.36 -8.91 -8.86
CA MET A 875 13.11 -9.65 -9.01
C MET A 875 13.35 -11.11 -8.69
N PRO A 876 12.45 -11.77 -7.95
CA PRO A 876 12.52 -13.22 -7.80
C PRO A 876 12.47 -13.92 -9.17
N GLY A 877 13.17 -15.04 -9.32
CA GLY A 877 13.05 -15.92 -10.45
C GLY A 877 11.64 -16.50 -10.60
N THR A 878 11.50 -17.67 -11.17
CA THR A 878 10.19 -18.31 -11.36
C THR A 878 9.46 -18.55 -10.06
N GLN A 879 8.28 -17.91 -9.92
CA GLN A 879 7.40 -18.09 -8.77
C GLN A 879 6.08 -18.75 -9.18
N PHE A 880 5.58 -19.66 -8.35
CA PHE A 880 4.26 -20.24 -8.55
C PHE A 880 3.34 -20.01 -7.35
N PHE A 881 2.04 -20.06 -7.63
CA PHE A 881 0.99 -20.07 -6.64
C PHE A 881 -0.14 -20.97 -7.14
N ILE A 882 -0.49 -21.99 -6.38
CA ILE A 882 -1.55 -22.95 -6.69
C ILE A 882 -2.58 -22.89 -5.57
N ASN A 883 -3.85 -22.71 -5.91
CA ASN A 883 -4.94 -22.60 -4.96
C ASN A 883 -6.06 -23.59 -5.29
N LEU A 884 -6.41 -24.40 -4.33
CA LEU A 884 -7.59 -25.30 -4.38
C LEU A 884 -8.64 -24.78 -3.39
N GLY A 885 -9.83 -24.54 -3.87
CA GLY A 885 -10.92 -24.09 -3.03
C GLY A 885 -12.20 -24.89 -3.22
N VAL A 886 -12.98 -24.94 -2.15
CA VAL A 886 -14.28 -25.63 -2.09
C VAL A 886 -15.30 -24.68 -1.49
N ARG A 887 -16.48 -24.62 -2.11
CA ARG A 887 -17.64 -23.84 -1.62
C ARG A 887 -18.82 -24.80 -1.47
N LEU A 888 -19.43 -24.77 -0.25
CA LEU A 888 -20.62 -25.53 0.16
C LEU A 888 -21.86 -24.63 0.19
#